data_12d8d181d56886c7e3cc52d493b986ee
#
_entry.id   12d8d181d56886c7e3cc52d493b986ee
#
_cell.length_a   1.000
_cell.length_b   1.000
_cell.length_c   1.000
_cell.angle_alpha   90.00
_cell.angle_beta   90.00
_cell.angle_gamma   90.00
#
_symmetry.space_group_name_H-M   'P 1'
#
loop_
_entity.id
_entity.type
_entity.pdbx_description
1 polymer ?
#
loop_
_entity_poly.entity_id
_entity_poly.type
_entity_poly.pdbx_seq_one_letter_code
_entity_poly.pdbx_strand_id
1 'polypeptide(L)'
;MKYKYNIKNLDCANCAKTIENKLNEDKNIKKAIVNFNSSTVTVETDLKDAFTYIKKIVSEIEPDAILSEDKIKENKNIDIYRIVLGGLIGLLGIVLKLPNYLSTILIVVAYIILIYKTLLTAIKQLRKKVINENFLVTISALGAFALGDSHEGLMVLFLYDLGKVLESMAVNKSRNSVAELMDIKEETSNLKEKNKIIVVPTTEIKVGDIIVVKEGERVPLDGTIVKGSSMLDTSALTGESLPISVKVGDNILSGSINKGGLLEVKVTSIYKDSTVNKILELVETATERKTKTEKVVSKYSSKYTLGVIIIALLTATLLPLFTNLTYSESIYKGLTILVISCPCAIAISIPLSYFSGIGASSREGILVKGSNYLDSIKNIKEIAFDKTGTITTGEFYISKINIHNKEYTEDKIMEIFAKGESLSNHPIAKSVLKKYNKEVSHNDIKDFKEVSGKGIEFTYKKDKIKIGNPKYCGIKEESSNIYLTINNSLVADIEIKDEIKSTAKETIKKLKDMNITVHMFTGDTKEKAEEISKELNIEDVNYSMLPNDKYNYLEKIITNKKEGTIVAFVGDGINDAPVLKLADLGISMGHLGTDSAIEASDIVIMNDNLDKIITAINISKKTGKIINQNLIFAIGIKLLVLILTLLGVSTMLEAVFADVGVTVLCILNTLRLLKNNK
;
A
#
# COMPACT_ATOMS: atom_id res chain seq x y z
N MET A 1 23.16 -7.02 8.07
CA MET A 1 22.40 -7.56 6.92
C MET A 1 20.91 -7.60 7.26
N LYS A 2 20.01 -7.45 6.27
CA LYS A 2 18.56 -7.54 6.46
C LYS A 2 18.08 -8.90 5.97
N TYR A 3 17.41 -9.66 6.83
CA TYR A 3 16.84 -10.98 6.53
C TYR A 3 15.34 -10.93 6.66
N LYS A 4 14.62 -11.64 5.78
CA LYS A 4 13.15 -11.76 5.80
C LYS A 4 12.76 -13.23 5.78
N TYR A 5 11.95 -13.63 6.75
CA TYR A 5 11.46 -14.99 6.94
C TYR A 5 9.94 -15.02 6.98
N ASN A 6 9.34 -16.13 6.55
CA ASN A 6 7.93 -16.38 6.70
C ASN A 6 7.65 -17.01 8.08
N ILE A 7 6.59 -16.58 8.75
CA ILE A 7 6.15 -17.13 10.03
C ILE A 7 4.73 -17.68 9.91
N LYS A 8 4.53 -18.95 10.26
CA LYS A 8 3.25 -19.62 10.23
C LYS A 8 2.71 -19.82 11.63
N ASN A 9 1.39 -20.05 11.77
CA ASN A 9 0.69 -20.25 13.05
C ASN A 9 0.91 -19.09 14.03
N LEU A 10 1.00 -17.87 13.51
CA LEU A 10 0.99 -16.67 14.33
C LEU A 10 -0.46 -16.25 14.53
N ASP A 11 -1.07 -16.73 15.62
CA ASP A 11 -2.51 -16.70 15.79
C ASP A 11 -3.06 -15.36 16.31
N CYS A 12 -2.21 -14.47 16.80
CA CYS A 12 -2.67 -13.18 17.29
C CYS A 12 -1.68 -12.03 17.06
N ALA A 13 -2.21 -10.82 16.87
CA ALA A 13 -1.40 -9.62 16.70
C ALA A 13 -0.57 -9.27 17.95
N ASN A 14 -1.04 -9.63 19.15
CA ASN A 14 -0.28 -9.46 20.39
C ASN A 14 0.91 -10.42 20.45
N CYS A 15 0.77 -11.66 19.97
CA CYS A 15 1.88 -12.61 19.88
C CYS A 15 2.96 -12.09 18.94
N ALA A 16 2.58 -11.56 17.77
CA ALA A 16 3.49 -10.88 16.86
C ALA A 16 4.27 -9.76 17.55
N LYS A 17 3.58 -8.95 18.35
CA LYS A 17 4.20 -7.84 19.09
C LYS A 17 5.15 -8.31 20.18
N THR A 18 4.80 -9.39 20.88
CA THR A 18 5.67 -9.96 21.91
C THR A 18 6.95 -10.50 21.32
N ILE A 19 6.86 -11.20 20.17
CA ILE A 19 8.02 -11.66 19.41
C ILE A 19 8.87 -10.46 18.94
N GLU A 20 8.26 -9.44 18.38
CA GLU A 20 8.94 -8.22 17.90
C GLU A 20 9.70 -7.53 19.04
N ASN A 21 9.07 -7.35 20.19
CA ASN A 21 9.70 -6.73 21.36
C ASN A 21 10.90 -7.55 21.84
N LYS A 22 10.74 -8.88 21.96
CA LYS A 22 11.79 -9.77 22.44
C LYS A 22 12.98 -9.81 21.51
N LEU A 23 12.74 -9.81 20.18
CA LEU A 23 13.80 -9.72 19.19
C LEU A 23 14.51 -8.37 19.28
N ASN A 24 13.80 -7.26 19.49
CA ASN A 24 14.41 -5.93 19.62
C ASN A 24 15.12 -5.71 20.96
N GLU A 25 14.84 -6.50 22.00
CA GLU A 25 15.56 -6.50 23.28
C GLU A 25 16.89 -7.29 23.22
N ASP A 26 17.08 -8.11 22.18
CA ASP A 26 18.27 -8.94 22.02
C ASP A 26 19.45 -8.12 21.48
N LYS A 27 20.60 -8.25 22.13
CA LYS A 27 21.83 -7.48 21.80
C LYS A 27 22.40 -7.78 20.41
N ASN A 28 22.09 -8.94 19.84
CA ASN A 28 22.59 -9.37 18.53
C ASN A 28 21.67 -8.91 17.38
N ILE A 29 20.55 -8.27 17.69
CA ILE A 29 19.55 -7.83 16.70
C ILE A 29 19.47 -6.30 16.75
N LYS A 30 19.79 -5.65 15.62
CA LYS A 30 19.72 -4.18 15.51
C LYS A 30 18.29 -3.69 15.43
N LYS A 31 17.46 -4.42 14.68
CA LYS A 31 16.05 -4.09 14.47
C LYS A 31 15.29 -5.33 14.04
N ALA A 32 14.14 -5.56 14.60
CA ALA A 32 13.21 -6.59 14.17
C ALA A 32 11.80 -6.02 13.99
N ILE A 33 11.11 -6.48 12.96
CA ILE A 33 9.71 -6.17 12.67
C ILE A 33 8.98 -7.47 12.43
N VAL A 34 7.93 -7.73 13.22
CA VAL A 34 7.06 -8.90 13.03
C VAL A 34 5.72 -8.43 12.50
N ASN A 35 5.44 -8.81 11.27
CA ASN A 35 4.23 -8.41 10.59
C ASN A 35 3.18 -9.53 10.65
N PHE A 36 2.15 -9.30 11.47
CA PHE A 36 1.04 -10.24 11.62
C PHE A 36 0.25 -10.41 10.31
N ASN A 37 0.02 -9.32 9.55
CA ASN A 37 -0.82 -9.35 8.36
C ASN A 37 -0.18 -10.06 7.17
N SER A 38 1.11 -9.83 6.94
CA SER A 38 1.88 -10.51 5.88
C SER A 38 2.50 -11.83 6.33
N SER A 39 2.37 -12.18 7.63
CA SER A 39 3.00 -13.37 8.22
C SER A 39 4.50 -13.43 7.97
N THR A 40 5.20 -12.30 8.19
CA THR A 40 6.65 -12.19 7.96
C THR A 40 7.38 -11.65 9.18
N VAL A 41 8.65 -12.05 9.31
CA VAL A 41 9.60 -11.54 10.30
C VAL A 41 10.79 -10.96 9.54
N THR A 42 10.98 -9.65 9.66
CA THR A 42 12.13 -8.95 9.07
C THR A 42 13.10 -8.60 10.18
N VAL A 43 14.37 -8.97 10.04
CA VAL A 43 15.39 -8.76 11.07
C VAL A 43 16.66 -8.18 10.45
N GLU A 44 17.20 -7.15 11.09
CA GLU A 44 18.51 -6.59 10.79
C GLU A 44 19.54 -7.08 11.83
N THR A 45 20.50 -7.89 11.40
CA THR A 45 21.53 -8.47 12.27
C THR A 45 22.83 -8.69 11.51
N ASP A 46 23.92 -8.79 12.25
CA ASP A 46 25.23 -9.13 11.70
C ASP A 46 25.57 -10.64 11.87
N LEU A 47 24.65 -11.43 12.41
CA LEU A 47 24.81 -12.88 12.59
C LEU A 47 24.86 -13.59 11.22
N LYS A 48 25.79 -14.52 11.06
CA LYS A 48 25.91 -15.36 9.85
C LYS A 48 24.80 -16.40 9.75
N ASP A 49 24.37 -17.00 10.86
CA ASP A 49 23.22 -17.90 10.97
C ASP A 49 22.09 -17.21 11.71
N ALA A 50 21.46 -16.25 11.04
CA ALA A 50 20.32 -15.52 11.58
C ALA A 50 19.08 -16.41 11.70
N PHE A 51 18.87 -17.36 10.79
CA PHE A 51 17.68 -18.21 10.75
C PHE A 51 17.52 -19.05 12.02
N THR A 52 18.55 -19.84 12.35
CA THR A 52 18.53 -20.72 13.54
C THR A 52 18.38 -19.92 14.82
N TYR A 53 19.05 -18.78 14.91
CA TYR A 53 18.99 -17.91 16.08
C TYR A 53 17.58 -17.32 16.28
N ILE A 54 16.99 -16.73 15.23
CA ILE A 54 15.66 -16.14 15.28
C ILE A 54 14.59 -17.22 15.53
N LYS A 55 14.70 -18.38 14.86
CA LYS A 55 13.81 -19.53 15.06
C LYS A 55 13.74 -19.96 16.52
N LYS A 56 14.88 -19.98 17.23
CA LYS A 56 14.95 -20.29 18.65
C LYS A 56 14.15 -19.26 19.47
N ILE A 57 14.37 -17.97 19.27
CA ILE A 57 13.67 -16.90 19.99
C ILE A 57 12.15 -16.94 19.70
N VAL A 58 11.77 -17.12 18.43
CA VAL A 58 10.35 -17.22 18.02
C VAL A 58 9.68 -18.43 18.70
N SER A 59 10.29 -19.61 18.62
CA SER A 59 9.75 -20.84 19.24
C SER A 59 9.72 -20.77 20.76
N GLU A 60 10.55 -19.94 21.36
CA GLU A 60 10.52 -19.68 22.80
C GLU A 60 9.28 -18.89 23.22
N ILE A 61 8.76 -17.99 22.40
CA ILE A 61 7.62 -17.12 22.72
C ILE A 61 6.32 -17.76 22.26
N GLU A 62 6.31 -18.25 21.02
CA GLU A 62 5.16 -18.89 20.38
C GLU A 62 5.59 -20.26 19.85
N PRO A 63 5.44 -21.31 20.67
CA PRO A 63 5.93 -22.65 20.34
C PRO A 63 5.28 -23.27 19.11
N ASP A 64 4.09 -22.83 18.76
CA ASP A 64 3.34 -23.31 17.60
C ASP A 64 3.66 -22.50 16.33
N ALA A 65 4.40 -21.39 16.46
CA ALA A 65 4.85 -20.58 15.34
C ALA A 65 6.03 -21.26 14.63
N ILE A 66 5.90 -21.41 13.32
CA ILE A 66 6.91 -22.04 12.46
C ILE A 66 7.57 -20.98 11.60
N LEU A 67 8.86 -20.73 11.83
CA LEU A 67 9.68 -19.88 10.98
C LEU A 67 10.19 -20.67 9.78
N SER A 68 10.13 -20.10 8.57
CA SER A 68 10.60 -20.71 7.33
C SER A 68 11.19 -19.66 6.39
N GLU A 69 12.14 -20.09 5.57
CA GLU A 69 12.67 -19.29 4.46
C GLU A 69 11.69 -19.27 3.28
N ASP A 70 11.00 -20.39 3.04
CA ASP A 70 10.02 -20.53 1.96
C ASP A 70 8.58 -20.32 2.42
N LYS A 71 7.68 -19.97 1.46
CA LYS A 71 6.23 -19.95 1.73
C LYS A 71 5.70 -21.36 1.97
N ILE A 72 5.22 -21.64 3.18
CA ILE A 72 4.70 -22.95 3.59
C ILE A 72 3.21 -23.03 3.23
N LYS A 73 2.81 -24.09 2.49
CA LYS A 73 1.38 -24.42 2.28
C LYS A 73 0.71 -24.83 3.60
N GLU A 74 -0.46 -24.30 3.89
CA GLU A 74 -1.22 -24.61 5.11
C GLU A 74 -1.85 -26.00 5.07
N ASN A 75 -1.69 -26.75 6.16
CA ASN A 75 -2.42 -28.00 6.41
C ASN A 75 -3.47 -27.74 7.52
N LYS A 76 -4.70 -27.37 7.13
CA LYS A 76 -5.75 -26.82 8.02
C LYS A 76 -6.66 -27.85 8.71
N ASN A 77 -6.57 -29.14 8.38
CA ASN A 77 -7.67 -30.05 8.71
C ASN A 77 -7.68 -30.59 10.15
N ILE A 78 -6.53 -30.63 10.83
CA ILE A 78 -6.43 -31.38 12.13
C ILE A 78 -7.18 -30.64 13.25
N ASP A 79 -7.12 -29.34 13.33
CA ASP A 79 -7.79 -28.57 14.40
C ASP A 79 -9.32 -28.62 14.29
N ILE A 80 -9.86 -28.57 13.08
CA ILE A 80 -11.31 -28.63 12.85
C ILE A 80 -11.86 -29.99 13.31
N TYR A 81 -11.17 -31.10 13.00
CA TYR A 81 -11.59 -32.41 13.43
C TYR A 81 -11.62 -32.57 14.97
N ARG A 82 -10.62 -31.99 15.65
CA ARG A 82 -10.56 -31.96 17.13
C ARG A 82 -11.76 -31.25 17.75
N ILE A 83 -12.07 -30.04 17.21
CA ILE A 83 -13.18 -29.21 17.70
C ILE A 83 -14.52 -29.89 17.46
N VAL A 84 -14.72 -30.43 16.25
CA VAL A 84 -15.96 -31.16 15.90
C VAL A 84 -16.12 -32.39 16.77
N LEU A 85 -15.07 -33.21 16.97
CA LEU A 85 -15.10 -34.39 17.81
C LEU A 85 -15.39 -34.03 19.27
N GLY A 86 -14.67 -33.06 19.85
CA GLY A 86 -14.89 -32.60 21.22
C GLY A 86 -16.30 -32.01 21.42
N GLY A 87 -16.76 -31.21 20.45
CA GLY A 87 -18.12 -30.66 20.45
C GLY A 87 -19.22 -31.73 20.37
N LEU A 88 -19.06 -32.72 19.49
CA LEU A 88 -20.04 -33.83 19.38
C LEU A 88 -20.10 -34.68 20.65
N ILE A 89 -18.94 -35.06 21.21
CA ILE A 89 -18.88 -35.83 22.47
C ILE A 89 -19.53 -35.04 23.61
N GLY A 90 -19.22 -33.71 23.69
CA GLY A 90 -19.81 -32.84 24.69
C GLY A 90 -21.33 -32.72 24.54
N LEU A 91 -21.80 -32.53 23.29
CA LEU A 91 -23.24 -32.48 23.00
C LEU A 91 -23.96 -33.77 23.38
N LEU A 92 -23.37 -34.91 23.07
CA LEU A 92 -23.92 -36.22 23.48
C LEU A 92 -24.01 -36.33 25.00
N GLY A 93 -22.98 -35.87 25.75
CA GLY A 93 -22.98 -35.89 27.20
C GLY A 93 -24.04 -34.96 27.84
N ILE A 94 -24.39 -33.85 27.16
CA ILE A 94 -25.37 -32.87 27.66
C ILE A 94 -26.80 -33.25 27.28
N VAL A 95 -27.04 -33.66 26.02
CA VAL A 95 -28.40 -33.82 25.45
C VAL A 95 -28.97 -35.21 25.70
N LEU A 96 -28.15 -36.25 25.64
CA LEU A 96 -28.62 -37.59 25.89
C LEU A 96 -28.97 -37.80 27.37
N LYS A 97 -30.16 -38.35 27.66
CA LYS A 97 -30.59 -38.71 29.01
C LYS A 97 -29.84 -39.99 29.47
N LEU A 98 -28.52 -39.89 29.63
CA LEU A 98 -27.66 -40.94 30.10
C LEU A 98 -27.61 -41.00 31.64
N PRO A 99 -27.22 -42.13 32.26
CA PRO A 99 -26.91 -42.17 33.67
C PRO A 99 -25.85 -41.11 34.03
N ASN A 100 -26.00 -40.43 35.19
CA ASN A 100 -25.15 -39.30 35.56
C ASN A 100 -23.64 -39.55 35.44
N TYR A 101 -23.17 -40.76 35.80
CA TYR A 101 -21.75 -41.14 35.67
C TYR A 101 -21.28 -41.18 34.20
N LEU A 102 -22.13 -41.62 33.27
CA LEU A 102 -21.78 -41.69 31.84
C LEU A 102 -21.74 -40.31 31.20
N SER A 103 -22.73 -39.48 31.52
CA SER A 103 -22.77 -38.05 31.11
C SER A 103 -21.52 -37.31 31.59
N THR A 104 -21.15 -37.47 32.88
CA THR A 104 -19.94 -36.86 33.44
C THR A 104 -18.67 -37.32 32.74
N ILE A 105 -18.55 -38.62 32.45
CA ILE A 105 -17.37 -39.15 31.71
C ILE A 105 -17.28 -38.50 30.31
N LEU A 106 -18.38 -38.42 29.57
CA LEU A 106 -18.39 -37.80 28.23
C LEU A 106 -18.00 -36.33 28.28
N ILE A 107 -18.50 -35.58 29.26
CA ILE A 107 -18.17 -34.18 29.47
C ILE A 107 -16.68 -34.03 29.78
N VAL A 108 -16.12 -34.84 30.68
CA VAL A 108 -14.69 -34.80 31.02
C VAL A 108 -13.81 -35.14 29.81
N VAL A 109 -14.19 -36.15 29.02
CA VAL A 109 -13.47 -36.50 27.78
C VAL A 109 -13.52 -35.34 26.77
N ALA A 110 -14.70 -34.76 26.56
CA ALA A 110 -14.84 -33.58 25.69
C ALA A 110 -13.99 -32.41 26.18
N TYR A 111 -13.97 -32.19 27.50
CA TYR A 111 -13.15 -31.14 28.13
C TYR A 111 -11.67 -31.33 27.86
N ILE A 112 -11.16 -32.56 28.03
CA ILE A 112 -9.75 -32.90 27.79
C ILE A 112 -9.40 -32.65 26.31
N ILE A 113 -10.27 -33.06 25.38
CA ILE A 113 -10.06 -32.88 23.92
C ILE A 113 -9.99 -31.39 23.55
N LEU A 114 -10.89 -30.57 24.09
CA LEU A 114 -10.96 -29.15 23.74
C LEU A 114 -9.88 -28.34 24.46
N ILE A 115 -9.66 -28.56 25.79
CA ILE A 115 -8.73 -27.74 26.57
C ILE A 115 -7.26 -28.04 26.26
N TYR A 116 -6.95 -29.26 25.73
CA TYR A 116 -5.58 -29.76 25.58
C TYR A 116 -4.63 -28.73 24.93
N LYS A 117 -4.98 -28.21 23.77
CA LYS A 117 -4.14 -27.24 23.02
C LYS A 117 -4.02 -25.90 23.77
N THR A 118 -5.14 -25.37 24.22
CA THR A 118 -5.23 -24.09 24.94
C THR A 118 -4.47 -24.13 26.26
N LEU A 119 -4.59 -25.23 27.03
CA LEU A 119 -3.88 -25.46 28.27
C LEU A 119 -2.37 -25.57 28.07
N LEU A 120 -1.91 -26.38 27.11
CA LEU A 120 -0.49 -26.49 26.83
C LEU A 120 0.14 -25.16 26.44
N THR A 121 -0.56 -24.39 25.60
CA THR A 121 -0.11 -23.06 25.19
C THR A 121 -0.08 -22.11 26.39
N ALA A 122 -1.12 -22.11 27.22
CA ALA A 122 -1.19 -21.31 28.45
C ALA A 122 -0.04 -21.64 29.43
N ILE A 123 0.25 -22.92 29.67
CA ILE A 123 1.36 -23.34 30.56
C ILE A 123 2.72 -22.91 29.99
N LYS A 124 2.96 -23.12 28.69
CA LYS A 124 4.20 -22.71 28.04
C LYS A 124 4.43 -21.19 28.14
N GLN A 125 3.38 -20.39 27.96
CA GLN A 125 3.44 -18.93 28.03
C GLN A 125 3.57 -18.40 29.45
N LEU A 126 2.88 -19.04 30.43
CA LEU A 126 2.98 -18.68 31.84
C LEU A 126 4.41 -18.88 32.38
N ARG A 127 5.08 -19.98 32.01
CA ARG A 127 6.51 -20.21 32.34
C ARG A 127 7.40 -19.06 31.87
N LYS A 128 6.99 -18.32 30.83
CA LYS A 128 7.71 -17.18 30.26
C LYS A 128 7.17 -15.83 30.76
N LYS A 129 6.30 -15.83 31.77
CA LYS A 129 5.64 -14.66 32.35
C LYS A 129 4.81 -13.86 31.33
N VAL A 130 4.29 -14.51 30.29
CA VAL A 130 3.38 -13.94 29.30
C VAL A 130 1.97 -14.40 29.64
N ILE A 131 1.10 -13.45 29.98
CA ILE A 131 -0.32 -13.71 30.23
C ILE A 131 -1.08 -13.26 28.97
N ASN A 132 -1.76 -14.19 28.34
CA ASN A 132 -2.57 -13.95 27.15
C ASN A 132 -3.98 -14.56 27.28
N GLU A 133 -4.76 -14.46 26.21
CA GLU A 133 -6.13 -14.96 26.14
C GLU A 133 -6.27 -16.47 26.42
N ASN A 134 -5.31 -17.30 25.94
CA ASN A 134 -5.33 -18.74 26.21
C ASN A 134 -5.29 -19.05 27.71
N PHE A 135 -4.47 -18.28 28.45
CA PHE A 135 -4.40 -18.39 29.91
C PHE A 135 -5.72 -18.00 30.58
N LEU A 136 -6.32 -16.88 30.16
CA LEU A 136 -7.57 -16.36 30.72
C LEU A 136 -8.73 -17.33 30.47
N VAL A 137 -8.88 -17.83 29.25
CA VAL A 137 -9.92 -18.81 28.89
C VAL A 137 -9.70 -20.13 29.61
N THR A 138 -8.45 -20.62 29.72
CA THR A 138 -8.13 -21.86 30.45
C THR A 138 -8.53 -21.76 31.92
N ILE A 139 -8.16 -20.65 32.61
CA ILE A 139 -8.53 -20.46 34.02
C ILE A 139 -10.05 -20.36 34.15
N SER A 140 -10.72 -19.63 33.26
CA SER A 140 -12.18 -19.47 33.33
C SER A 140 -12.91 -20.78 33.13
N ALA A 141 -12.47 -21.59 32.14
CA ALA A 141 -13.07 -22.89 31.91
C ALA A 141 -12.83 -23.89 33.10
N LEU A 142 -11.59 -23.97 33.60
CA LEU A 142 -11.27 -24.82 34.77
C LEU A 142 -11.99 -24.34 36.04
N GLY A 143 -12.12 -23.01 36.20
CA GLY A 143 -12.85 -22.41 37.30
C GLY A 143 -14.35 -22.74 37.26
N ALA A 144 -14.99 -22.64 36.09
CA ALA A 144 -16.38 -23.07 35.89
C ALA A 144 -16.57 -24.56 36.23
N PHE A 145 -15.66 -25.42 35.77
CA PHE A 145 -15.68 -26.82 36.10
C PHE A 145 -15.58 -27.07 37.61
N ALA A 146 -14.69 -26.37 38.32
CA ALA A 146 -14.52 -26.48 39.77
C ALA A 146 -15.72 -25.96 40.57
N LEU A 147 -16.46 -24.98 40.05
CA LEU A 147 -17.69 -24.46 40.64
C LEU A 147 -18.92 -25.34 40.38
N GLY A 148 -18.80 -26.39 39.60
CA GLY A 148 -19.90 -27.32 39.25
C GLY A 148 -20.59 -26.98 37.92
N ASP A 149 -20.24 -25.86 37.26
CA ASP A 149 -20.82 -25.43 35.99
C ASP A 149 -20.03 -25.99 34.79
N SER A 150 -19.82 -27.31 34.82
CA SER A 150 -19.02 -28.02 33.81
C SER A 150 -19.57 -27.87 32.38
N HIS A 151 -20.89 -27.70 32.23
CA HIS A 151 -21.53 -27.51 30.94
C HIS A 151 -21.17 -26.17 30.33
N GLU A 152 -21.18 -25.09 31.13
CA GLU A 152 -20.77 -23.78 30.67
C GLU A 152 -19.28 -23.70 30.30
N GLY A 153 -18.41 -24.24 31.16
CA GLY A 153 -16.99 -24.26 30.87
C GLY A 153 -16.65 -25.05 29.60
N LEU A 154 -17.37 -26.15 29.31
CA LEU A 154 -17.23 -26.88 28.06
C LEU A 154 -17.66 -26.07 26.85
N MET A 155 -18.79 -25.36 26.94
CA MET A 155 -19.29 -24.51 25.88
C MET A 155 -18.38 -23.30 25.64
N VAL A 156 -17.76 -22.75 26.69
CA VAL A 156 -16.74 -21.70 26.58
C VAL A 156 -15.56 -22.17 25.74
N LEU A 157 -15.01 -23.36 26.03
CA LEU A 157 -13.90 -23.93 25.27
C LEU A 157 -14.28 -24.18 23.81
N PHE A 158 -15.47 -24.76 23.59
CA PHE A 158 -15.97 -25.06 22.24
C PHE A 158 -16.15 -23.78 21.41
N LEU A 159 -16.84 -22.77 21.97
CA LEU A 159 -17.07 -21.48 21.28
C LEU A 159 -15.77 -20.70 21.06
N TYR A 160 -14.84 -20.76 22.02
CA TYR A 160 -13.54 -20.14 21.85
C TYR A 160 -12.75 -20.76 20.71
N ASP A 161 -12.65 -22.10 20.66
CA ASP A 161 -11.95 -22.81 19.59
C ASP A 161 -12.62 -22.57 18.23
N LEU A 162 -13.96 -22.65 18.17
CA LEU A 162 -14.74 -22.34 16.96
C LEU A 162 -14.50 -20.88 16.51
N GLY A 163 -14.49 -19.96 17.47
CA GLY A 163 -14.20 -18.56 17.21
C GLY A 163 -12.83 -18.33 16.60
N LYS A 164 -11.82 -19.00 17.11
CA LYS A 164 -10.46 -18.95 16.55
C LYS A 164 -10.39 -19.45 15.11
N VAL A 165 -11.16 -20.51 14.80
CA VAL A 165 -11.25 -21.01 13.41
C VAL A 165 -11.90 -19.95 12.50
N LEU A 166 -13.06 -19.41 12.91
CA LEU A 166 -13.76 -18.38 12.13
C LEU A 166 -12.92 -17.11 11.93
N GLU A 167 -12.23 -16.67 12.98
CA GLU A 167 -11.29 -15.56 12.95
C GLU A 167 -10.16 -15.81 11.94
N SER A 168 -9.51 -16.98 12.04
CA SER A 168 -8.45 -17.41 11.12
C SER A 168 -8.94 -17.44 9.67
N MET A 169 -10.14 -18.00 9.42
CA MET A 169 -10.75 -18.02 8.08
C MET A 169 -11.00 -16.61 7.54
N ALA A 170 -11.54 -15.72 8.36
CA ALA A 170 -11.85 -14.35 7.96
C ALA A 170 -10.58 -13.51 7.71
N VAL A 171 -9.56 -13.64 8.57
CA VAL A 171 -8.25 -13.01 8.38
C VAL A 171 -7.58 -13.53 7.10
N ASN A 172 -7.58 -14.84 6.89
CA ASN A 172 -6.99 -15.45 5.70
C ASN A 172 -7.74 -15.05 4.42
N LYS A 173 -9.07 -14.93 4.47
CA LYS A 173 -9.86 -14.41 3.34
C LYS A 173 -9.44 -12.99 3.00
N SER A 174 -9.23 -12.14 3.99
CA SER A 174 -8.74 -10.77 3.77
C SER A 174 -7.33 -10.77 3.19
N ARG A 175 -6.42 -11.58 3.75
CA ARG A 175 -5.05 -11.73 3.24
C ARG A 175 -5.04 -12.24 1.80
N ASN A 176 -5.82 -13.28 1.49
CA ASN A 176 -5.91 -13.84 0.15
C ASN A 176 -6.49 -12.84 -0.85
N SER A 177 -7.52 -12.07 -0.46
CA SER A 177 -8.09 -11.03 -1.33
C SER A 177 -7.08 -9.92 -1.65
N VAL A 178 -6.15 -9.61 -0.75
CA VAL A 178 -5.04 -8.69 -1.03
C VAL A 178 -3.95 -9.41 -1.84
N ALA A 179 -3.67 -10.68 -1.54
CA ALA A 179 -2.69 -11.49 -2.27
C ALA A 179 -3.12 -11.77 -3.72
N GLU A 180 -4.43 -12.01 -3.97
CA GLU A 180 -4.98 -12.14 -5.33
C GLU A 180 -4.80 -10.88 -6.17
N LEU A 181 -4.78 -9.71 -5.51
CA LEU A 181 -4.42 -8.45 -6.17
C LEU A 181 -2.94 -8.38 -6.54
N MET A 182 -2.14 -9.18 -5.84
CA MET A 182 -0.70 -9.28 -5.99
C MET A 182 -0.30 -10.52 -6.83
N ASP A 183 -1.28 -11.34 -7.29
CA ASP A 183 -1.05 -12.51 -8.16
C ASP A 183 -0.86 -12.08 -9.63
N ILE A 184 -0.07 -11.01 -9.78
CA ILE A 184 0.36 -10.44 -11.06
C ILE A 184 1.65 -11.14 -11.53
N LYS A 185 2.20 -12.02 -10.68
CA LYS A 185 3.49 -12.67 -10.86
C LYS A 185 3.37 -13.90 -11.76
N GLU A 186 4.19 -13.95 -12.82
CA GLU A 186 4.38 -15.18 -13.61
C GLU A 186 5.62 -15.95 -13.13
N GLU A 187 5.43 -17.21 -12.75
CA GLU A 187 6.51 -18.07 -12.27
C GLU A 187 7.38 -18.59 -13.42
N THR A 188 6.81 -18.71 -14.62
CA THR A 188 7.49 -19.23 -15.81
C THR A 188 7.40 -18.26 -16.98
N SER A 189 8.34 -18.34 -17.90
CA SER A 189 8.41 -17.50 -19.08
C SER A 189 8.79 -18.32 -20.30
N ASN A 190 8.27 -17.92 -21.47
CA ASN A 190 8.60 -18.54 -22.75
C ASN A 190 9.86 -17.88 -23.33
N LEU A 191 11.04 -18.43 -23.05
CA LEU A 191 12.32 -17.94 -23.58
C LEU A 191 12.50 -18.40 -25.03
N LYS A 192 12.88 -17.47 -25.90
CA LYS A 192 13.21 -17.77 -27.29
C LYS A 192 14.72 -18.02 -27.46
N GLU A 193 15.10 -19.27 -27.67
CA GLU A 193 16.47 -19.64 -28.02
C GLU A 193 16.56 -20.04 -29.50
N LYS A 194 17.27 -19.24 -30.28
CA LYS A 194 17.40 -19.42 -31.74
C LYS A 194 16.02 -19.52 -32.41
N ASN A 195 15.54 -20.72 -32.74
CA ASN A 195 14.24 -20.96 -33.37
C ASN A 195 13.29 -21.81 -32.52
N LYS A 196 13.60 -22.02 -31.24
CA LYS A 196 12.77 -22.80 -30.31
C LYS A 196 12.28 -21.91 -29.16
N ILE A 197 11.09 -22.20 -28.67
CA ILE A 197 10.55 -21.59 -27.46
C ILE A 197 10.65 -22.64 -26.38
N ILE A 198 11.32 -22.30 -25.27
CA ILE A 198 11.45 -23.15 -24.07
C ILE A 198 10.81 -22.45 -22.87
N VAL A 199 10.14 -23.23 -22.06
CA VAL A 199 9.55 -22.70 -20.81
C VAL A 199 10.59 -22.82 -19.71
N VAL A 200 10.95 -21.70 -19.13
CA VAL A 200 11.95 -21.60 -18.05
C VAL A 200 11.39 -20.83 -16.87
N PRO A 201 11.90 -21.02 -15.65
CA PRO A 201 11.57 -20.16 -14.51
C PRO A 201 11.90 -18.70 -14.85
N THR A 202 10.97 -17.77 -14.54
CA THR A 202 11.16 -16.33 -14.83
C THR A 202 12.41 -15.76 -14.15
N THR A 203 12.83 -16.38 -13.03
CA THR A 203 14.03 -15.98 -12.28
C THR A 203 15.35 -16.27 -12.98
N GLU A 204 15.36 -17.15 -13.99
CA GLU A 204 16.57 -17.53 -14.74
C GLU A 204 16.84 -16.64 -15.96
N ILE A 205 15.85 -15.83 -16.37
CA ILE A 205 15.95 -14.93 -17.52
C ILE A 205 16.87 -13.75 -17.21
N LYS A 206 17.69 -13.39 -18.20
CA LYS A 206 18.68 -12.32 -18.11
C LYS A 206 18.27 -11.11 -18.96
N VAL A 207 18.82 -9.95 -18.61
CA VAL A 207 18.68 -8.75 -19.46
C VAL A 207 19.26 -9.02 -20.84
N GLY A 208 18.46 -8.69 -21.86
CA GLY A 208 18.82 -8.90 -23.27
C GLY A 208 18.23 -10.17 -23.89
N ASP A 209 17.73 -11.12 -23.09
CA ASP A 209 17.02 -12.29 -23.58
C ASP A 209 15.71 -11.87 -24.29
N ILE A 210 15.25 -12.71 -25.23
CA ILE A 210 13.97 -12.49 -25.90
C ILE A 210 12.94 -13.47 -25.35
N ILE A 211 11.86 -12.94 -24.83
CA ILE A 211 10.71 -13.72 -24.37
C ILE A 211 9.54 -13.59 -25.34
N VAL A 212 8.71 -14.61 -25.39
CA VAL A 212 7.52 -14.66 -26.24
C VAL A 212 6.28 -14.60 -25.36
N VAL A 213 5.42 -13.61 -25.60
CA VAL A 213 4.17 -13.42 -24.87
C VAL A 213 3.00 -13.63 -25.83
N LYS A 214 2.23 -14.70 -25.60
CA LYS A 214 1.08 -15.06 -26.43
C LYS A 214 -0.15 -14.28 -26.00
N GLU A 215 -1.20 -14.31 -26.84
CA GLU A 215 -2.51 -13.76 -26.48
C GLU A 215 -3.06 -14.44 -25.21
N GLY A 216 -3.56 -13.64 -24.28
CA GLY A 216 -4.07 -14.07 -22.96
C GLY A 216 -2.98 -14.26 -21.91
N GLU A 217 -1.70 -14.31 -22.27
CA GLU A 217 -0.60 -14.42 -21.31
C GLU A 217 -0.24 -13.06 -20.70
N ARG A 218 0.27 -13.09 -19.46
CA ARG A 218 0.87 -11.91 -18.83
C ARG A 218 2.30 -11.72 -19.27
N VAL A 219 2.73 -10.48 -19.37
CA VAL A 219 4.14 -10.11 -19.58
C VAL A 219 4.92 -10.43 -18.30
N PRO A 220 5.88 -11.39 -18.34
CA PRO A 220 6.55 -11.84 -17.12
C PRO A 220 7.62 -10.87 -16.60
N LEU A 221 8.28 -10.13 -17.50
CA LEU A 221 9.37 -9.19 -17.21
C LEU A 221 9.23 -7.92 -18.03
N ASP A 222 9.75 -6.79 -17.50
CA ASP A 222 9.80 -5.54 -18.25
C ASP A 222 10.71 -5.66 -19.45
N GLY A 223 10.30 -5.05 -20.56
CA GLY A 223 11.08 -5.15 -21.81
C GLY A 223 10.60 -4.23 -22.91
N THR A 224 11.30 -4.28 -24.05
CA THR A 224 10.97 -3.54 -25.26
C THR A 224 10.50 -4.51 -26.34
N ILE A 225 9.41 -4.19 -27.04
CA ILE A 225 8.89 -5.01 -28.12
C ILE A 225 9.85 -4.97 -29.32
N VAL A 226 10.34 -6.15 -29.73
CA VAL A 226 11.21 -6.30 -30.90
C VAL A 226 10.45 -6.85 -32.10
N LYS A 227 9.29 -7.50 -31.89
CA LYS A 227 8.43 -7.99 -32.97
C LYS A 227 6.98 -8.13 -32.49
N GLY A 228 6.04 -7.77 -33.38
CA GLY A 228 4.61 -7.85 -33.13
C GLY A 228 3.99 -6.51 -32.76
N SER A 229 2.67 -6.51 -32.71
CA SER A 229 1.84 -5.40 -32.19
C SER A 229 0.62 -6.00 -31.51
N SER A 230 0.12 -5.35 -30.46
CA SER A 230 -1.00 -5.85 -29.67
C SER A 230 -1.70 -4.75 -28.90
N MET A 231 -2.76 -5.14 -28.19
CA MET A 231 -3.39 -4.36 -27.12
C MET A 231 -2.97 -4.97 -25.77
N LEU A 232 -2.48 -4.15 -24.86
CA LEU A 232 -2.10 -4.57 -23.49
C LEU A 232 -3.10 -4.04 -22.47
N ASP A 233 -3.61 -4.93 -21.65
CA ASP A 233 -4.42 -4.60 -20.49
C ASP A 233 -3.48 -4.38 -19.30
N THR A 234 -3.36 -3.13 -18.87
CA THR A 234 -2.52 -2.71 -17.76
C THR A 234 -3.31 -2.47 -16.47
N SER A 235 -4.61 -2.80 -16.45
CA SER A 235 -5.53 -2.48 -15.35
C SER A 235 -5.07 -2.99 -13.99
N ALA A 236 -4.41 -4.15 -13.96
CA ALA A 236 -3.86 -4.72 -12.73
C ALA A 236 -2.70 -3.91 -12.14
N LEU A 237 -2.03 -3.08 -12.95
CA LEU A 237 -0.89 -2.24 -12.56
C LEU A 237 -1.34 -0.80 -12.30
N THR A 238 -2.00 -0.20 -13.29
CA THR A 238 -2.32 1.23 -13.32
C THR A 238 -3.72 1.56 -12.82
N GLY A 239 -4.59 0.55 -12.70
CA GLY A 239 -6.02 0.74 -12.41
C GLY A 239 -6.82 1.32 -13.58
N GLU A 240 -6.26 1.37 -14.79
CA GLU A 240 -6.95 1.84 -15.99
C GLU A 240 -7.63 0.69 -16.71
N SER A 241 -8.92 0.86 -17.02
CA SER A 241 -9.72 -0.21 -17.65
C SER A 241 -9.56 -0.33 -19.17
N LEU A 242 -8.99 0.70 -19.82
CA LEU A 242 -8.81 0.71 -21.27
C LEU A 242 -7.47 0.12 -21.65
N PRO A 243 -7.43 -0.91 -22.53
CA PRO A 243 -6.18 -1.46 -23.04
C PRO A 243 -5.41 -0.42 -23.88
N ILE A 244 -4.08 -0.44 -23.78
CA ILE A 244 -3.18 0.40 -24.56
C ILE A 244 -2.69 -0.32 -25.80
N SER A 245 -2.61 0.38 -26.96
CA SER A 245 -2.03 -0.16 -28.18
C SER A 245 -0.51 -0.08 -28.13
N VAL A 246 0.18 -1.18 -28.45
CA VAL A 246 1.63 -1.27 -28.43
C VAL A 246 2.19 -1.86 -29.75
N LYS A 247 3.37 -1.39 -30.13
CA LYS A 247 4.08 -1.77 -31.38
C LYS A 247 5.58 -1.94 -31.15
N VAL A 248 6.28 -2.37 -32.16
CA VAL A 248 7.75 -2.51 -32.11
C VAL A 248 8.42 -1.20 -31.69
N GLY A 249 9.32 -1.28 -30.73
CA GLY A 249 10.02 -0.16 -30.12
C GLY A 249 9.39 0.36 -28.82
N ASP A 250 8.14 0.00 -28.52
CA ASP A 250 7.49 0.42 -27.29
C ASP A 250 7.98 -0.41 -26.08
N ASN A 251 8.10 0.25 -24.94
CA ASN A 251 8.41 -0.41 -23.67
C ASN A 251 7.13 -0.94 -23.04
N ILE A 252 7.20 -2.15 -22.50
CA ILE A 252 6.09 -2.81 -21.82
C ILE A 252 6.49 -3.24 -20.41
N LEU A 253 5.52 -3.21 -19.50
CA LEU A 253 5.72 -3.53 -18.09
C LEU A 253 5.29 -4.97 -17.80
N SER A 254 6.05 -5.62 -16.92
CA SER A 254 5.67 -6.92 -16.35
C SER A 254 4.30 -6.81 -15.64
N GLY A 255 3.49 -7.88 -15.69
CA GLY A 255 2.15 -7.91 -15.13
C GLY A 255 1.02 -7.45 -16.07
N SER A 256 1.33 -6.77 -17.20
CA SER A 256 0.35 -6.44 -18.23
C SER A 256 -0.15 -7.71 -18.93
N ILE A 257 -1.42 -7.77 -19.33
CA ILE A 257 -2.00 -8.93 -20.05
C ILE A 257 -2.05 -8.63 -21.54
N ASN A 258 -1.49 -9.50 -22.34
CA ASN A 258 -1.57 -9.41 -23.81
C ASN A 258 -2.96 -9.81 -24.30
N LYS A 259 -3.70 -8.89 -24.94
CA LYS A 259 -5.07 -9.10 -25.44
C LYS A 259 -5.16 -9.31 -26.96
N GLY A 260 -4.03 -9.38 -27.65
CA GLY A 260 -4.00 -9.49 -29.11
C GLY A 260 -2.89 -10.41 -29.61
N GLY A 261 -2.21 -10.02 -30.64
CA GLY A 261 -1.21 -10.84 -31.34
C GLY A 261 0.00 -11.26 -30.48
N LEU A 262 0.81 -12.15 -31.04
CA LEU A 262 2.04 -12.63 -30.43
C LEU A 262 3.08 -11.51 -30.36
N LEU A 263 3.68 -11.30 -29.18
CA LEU A 263 4.75 -10.34 -28.96
C LEU A 263 6.08 -11.05 -28.68
N GLU A 264 7.16 -10.57 -29.31
CA GLU A 264 8.53 -10.89 -28.92
C GLU A 264 9.10 -9.68 -28.20
N VAL A 265 9.56 -9.88 -26.96
CA VAL A 265 9.97 -8.81 -26.05
C VAL A 265 11.41 -9.03 -25.63
N LYS A 266 12.26 -8.04 -25.85
CA LYS A 266 13.63 -8.03 -25.33
C LYS A 266 13.62 -7.54 -23.90
N VAL A 267 14.04 -8.39 -22.98
CA VAL A 267 14.03 -8.13 -21.53
C VAL A 267 15.00 -6.99 -21.16
N THR A 268 14.52 -6.02 -20.41
CA THR A 268 15.29 -4.87 -19.93
C THR A 268 15.62 -4.93 -18.44
N SER A 269 14.87 -5.70 -17.65
CA SER A 269 15.05 -5.81 -16.19
C SER A 269 15.03 -7.26 -15.74
N ILE A 270 15.91 -7.65 -14.81
CA ILE A 270 15.85 -8.97 -14.18
C ILE A 270 14.65 -9.07 -13.25
N TYR A 271 14.28 -10.29 -12.86
CA TYR A 271 13.09 -10.55 -12.03
C TYR A 271 13.02 -9.69 -10.75
N LYS A 272 14.14 -9.50 -10.04
CA LYS A 272 14.17 -8.69 -8.80
C LYS A 272 13.84 -7.22 -9.03
N ASP A 273 14.24 -6.69 -10.18
CA ASP A 273 14.11 -5.28 -10.54
C ASP A 273 12.88 -5.02 -11.41
N SER A 274 12.08 -6.06 -11.71
CA SER A 274 10.85 -5.93 -12.51
C SER A 274 9.80 -5.09 -11.77
N THR A 275 8.99 -4.39 -12.53
CA THR A 275 7.90 -3.54 -12.04
C THR A 275 6.97 -4.29 -11.09
N VAL A 276 6.56 -5.51 -11.44
CA VAL A 276 5.71 -6.36 -10.58
C VAL A 276 6.40 -6.66 -9.26
N ASN A 277 7.67 -7.05 -9.27
CA ASN A 277 8.37 -7.38 -8.02
C ASN A 277 8.53 -6.15 -7.11
N LYS A 278 8.84 -4.98 -7.69
CA LYS A 278 8.88 -3.71 -6.92
C LYS A 278 7.54 -3.37 -6.28
N ILE A 279 6.43 -3.51 -7.02
CA ILE A 279 5.08 -3.30 -6.49
C ILE A 279 4.80 -4.26 -5.32
N LEU A 280 5.09 -5.55 -5.51
CA LEU A 280 4.88 -6.56 -4.48
C LEU A 280 5.69 -6.26 -3.21
N GLU A 281 6.94 -5.89 -3.34
CA GLU A 281 7.82 -5.52 -2.23
C GLU A 281 7.30 -4.26 -1.50
N LEU A 282 6.84 -3.25 -2.24
CA LEU A 282 6.27 -2.04 -1.64
C LEU A 282 5.00 -2.33 -0.84
N VAL A 283 4.08 -3.14 -1.35
CA VAL A 283 2.85 -3.50 -0.63
C VAL A 283 3.15 -4.39 0.58
N GLU A 284 4.08 -5.33 0.46
CA GLU A 284 4.50 -6.17 1.59
C GLU A 284 5.17 -5.35 2.70
N THR A 285 6.07 -4.43 2.34
CA THR A 285 6.78 -3.58 3.32
C THR A 285 5.93 -2.45 3.87
N ALA A 286 4.87 -2.05 3.16
CA ALA A 286 3.95 -0.98 3.61
C ALA A 286 3.32 -1.27 4.97
N THR A 287 3.09 -2.54 5.30
CA THR A 287 2.52 -2.95 6.60
C THR A 287 3.54 -2.94 7.75
N GLU A 288 4.82 -2.73 7.48
CA GLU A 288 5.86 -2.60 8.51
C GLU A 288 5.82 -1.24 9.22
N ARG A 289 5.32 -0.19 8.55
CA ARG A 289 5.23 1.18 9.09
C ARG A 289 3.89 1.41 9.79
N LYS A 290 3.85 1.09 11.09
CA LYS A 290 2.64 1.17 11.93
C LYS A 290 2.16 2.61 12.16
N THR A 291 0.85 2.81 12.17
CA THR A 291 0.19 4.07 12.50
C THR A 291 0.33 4.43 13.99
N LYS A 292 0.01 5.70 14.33
CA LYS A 292 -0.08 6.12 15.74
C LYS A 292 -1.12 5.29 16.49
N THR A 293 -2.29 5.02 15.88
CA THR A 293 -3.36 4.21 16.45
C THR A 293 -2.90 2.78 16.74
N GLU A 294 -2.24 2.12 15.79
CA GLU A 294 -1.68 0.76 16.00
C GLU A 294 -0.65 0.74 17.13
N LYS A 295 0.22 1.75 17.20
CA LYS A 295 1.23 1.86 18.27
C LYS A 295 0.58 2.06 19.65
N VAL A 296 -0.47 2.89 19.73
CA VAL A 296 -1.21 3.14 20.98
C VAL A 296 -1.91 1.85 21.43
N VAL A 297 -2.68 1.20 20.56
CA VAL A 297 -3.37 -0.06 20.89
C VAL A 297 -2.38 -1.12 21.36
N SER A 298 -1.27 -1.30 20.63
CA SER A 298 -0.22 -2.25 20.99
C SER A 298 0.42 -1.94 22.35
N LYS A 299 0.66 -0.66 22.67
CA LYS A 299 1.27 -0.23 23.94
C LYS A 299 0.36 -0.48 25.14
N TYR A 300 -0.96 -0.23 24.97
CA TYR A 300 -1.91 -0.32 26.08
C TYR A 300 -2.51 -1.71 26.25
N SER A 301 -2.43 -2.60 25.27
CA SER A 301 -2.98 -3.96 25.34
C SER A 301 -2.49 -4.75 26.56
N SER A 302 -1.18 -4.77 26.83
CA SER A 302 -0.61 -5.49 27.98
C SER A 302 -1.05 -4.90 29.33
N LYS A 303 -1.13 -3.56 29.43
CA LYS A 303 -1.59 -2.88 30.64
C LYS A 303 -3.08 -3.10 30.90
N TYR A 304 -3.86 -3.14 29.83
CA TYR A 304 -5.28 -3.44 29.87
C TYR A 304 -5.54 -4.84 30.45
N THR A 305 -4.84 -5.88 29.95
CA THR A 305 -4.97 -7.25 30.44
C THR A 305 -4.66 -7.34 31.94
N LEU A 306 -3.59 -6.68 32.42
CA LEU A 306 -3.26 -6.64 33.84
C LEU A 306 -4.36 -5.95 34.66
N GLY A 307 -4.87 -4.82 34.18
CA GLY A 307 -5.96 -4.09 34.86
C GLY A 307 -7.22 -4.95 35.03
N VAL A 308 -7.56 -5.72 33.98
CA VAL A 308 -8.72 -6.61 34.02
C VAL A 308 -8.54 -7.77 35.00
N ILE A 309 -7.35 -8.37 35.04
CA ILE A 309 -7.06 -9.43 36.03
C ILE A 309 -7.25 -8.90 37.45
N ILE A 310 -6.80 -7.66 37.72
CA ILE A 310 -6.99 -7.02 39.00
C ILE A 310 -8.49 -6.81 39.30
N ILE A 311 -9.27 -6.31 38.30
CA ILE A 311 -10.72 -6.12 38.46
C ILE A 311 -11.42 -7.45 38.73
N ALA A 312 -11.08 -8.50 37.97
CA ALA A 312 -11.64 -9.85 38.16
C ALA A 312 -11.34 -10.40 39.56
N LEU A 313 -10.10 -10.22 40.04
CA LEU A 313 -9.69 -10.64 41.37
C LEU A 313 -10.44 -9.86 42.47
N LEU A 314 -10.56 -8.54 42.32
CA LEU A 314 -11.33 -7.69 43.23
C LEU A 314 -12.82 -8.08 43.24
N THR A 315 -13.39 -8.36 42.08
CA THR A 315 -14.78 -8.86 41.98
C THR A 315 -14.93 -10.20 42.70
N ALA A 316 -14.03 -11.14 42.49
CA ALA A 316 -14.10 -12.44 43.16
C ALA A 316 -13.93 -12.38 44.67
N THR A 317 -13.14 -11.43 45.20
CA THR A 317 -12.79 -11.36 46.64
C THR A 317 -13.59 -10.34 47.42
N LEU A 318 -13.82 -9.14 46.89
CA LEU A 318 -14.46 -8.04 47.63
C LEU A 318 -15.97 -7.98 47.41
N LEU A 319 -16.50 -8.42 46.26
CA LEU A 319 -17.93 -8.31 45.98
C LEU A 319 -18.82 -9.00 47.01
N PRO A 320 -18.47 -10.21 47.55
CA PRO A 320 -19.25 -10.84 48.63
C PRO A 320 -19.29 -10.05 49.93
N LEU A 321 -18.29 -9.18 50.18
CA LEU A 321 -18.22 -8.39 51.39
C LEU A 321 -19.18 -7.17 51.37
N PHE A 322 -19.57 -6.72 50.18
CA PHE A 322 -20.42 -5.55 49.98
C PHE A 322 -21.81 -5.88 49.42
N THR A 323 -22.06 -7.14 49.07
CA THR A 323 -23.33 -7.62 48.50
C THR A 323 -23.77 -8.92 49.17
N ASN A 324 -25.01 -9.35 48.95
CA ASN A 324 -25.53 -10.62 49.45
C ASN A 324 -25.13 -11.82 48.60
N LEU A 325 -24.14 -11.68 47.71
CA LEU A 325 -23.65 -12.74 46.82
C LEU A 325 -22.74 -13.70 47.58
N THR A 326 -22.82 -14.97 47.25
CA THR A 326 -21.88 -15.99 47.71
C THR A 326 -20.50 -15.82 47.09
N TYR A 327 -19.48 -16.37 47.74
CA TYR A 327 -18.13 -16.40 47.15
C TYR A 327 -18.10 -17.14 45.81
N SER A 328 -18.91 -18.24 45.64
CA SER A 328 -19.03 -19.00 44.41
C SER A 328 -19.54 -18.11 43.25
N GLU A 329 -20.63 -17.37 43.46
CA GLU A 329 -21.20 -16.45 42.47
C GLU A 329 -20.24 -15.30 42.14
N SER A 330 -19.49 -14.81 43.11
CA SER A 330 -18.52 -13.73 42.88
C SER A 330 -17.29 -14.18 42.13
N ILE A 331 -16.80 -15.40 42.39
CA ILE A 331 -15.74 -16.04 41.65
C ILE A 331 -16.20 -16.27 40.20
N TYR A 332 -17.42 -16.77 40.01
CA TYR A 332 -18.01 -16.96 38.68
C TYR A 332 -18.07 -15.63 37.88
N LYS A 333 -18.51 -14.55 38.48
CA LYS A 333 -18.48 -13.21 37.86
C LYS A 333 -17.06 -12.75 37.53
N GLY A 334 -16.08 -13.00 38.39
CA GLY A 334 -14.68 -12.72 38.16
C GLY A 334 -14.14 -13.49 36.95
N LEU A 335 -14.45 -14.80 36.85
CA LEU A 335 -14.07 -15.63 35.71
C LEU A 335 -14.73 -15.16 34.41
N THR A 336 -16.00 -14.76 34.45
CA THR A 336 -16.72 -14.16 33.30
C THR A 336 -16.05 -12.87 32.82
N ILE A 337 -15.63 -12.00 33.76
CA ILE A 337 -14.88 -10.77 33.43
C ILE A 337 -13.56 -11.10 32.73
N LEU A 338 -12.85 -12.15 33.14
CA LEU A 338 -11.60 -12.57 32.46
C LEU A 338 -11.85 -12.96 31.01
N VAL A 339 -12.94 -13.65 30.72
CA VAL A 339 -13.30 -14.08 29.35
C VAL A 339 -13.62 -12.88 28.44
N ILE A 340 -14.42 -11.89 28.92
CA ILE A 340 -14.82 -10.72 28.12
C ILE A 340 -13.63 -9.84 27.76
N SER A 341 -12.55 -9.94 28.50
CA SER A 341 -11.50 -8.92 28.56
C SER A 341 -10.44 -9.00 27.49
N CYS A 342 -10.51 -9.95 26.57
CA CYS A 342 -9.58 -9.98 25.43
C CYS A 342 -9.83 -8.77 24.51
N PRO A 343 -8.83 -7.93 24.19
CA PRO A 343 -8.98 -6.87 23.20
C PRO A 343 -8.89 -7.39 21.75
N CYS A 344 -9.22 -8.66 21.49
CA CYS A 344 -9.01 -9.38 20.24
C CYS A 344 -9.60 -8.64 19.02
N ALA A 345 -10.86 -8.20 19.13
CA ALA A 345 -11.55 -7.46 18.07
C ALA A 345 -10.79 -6.19 17.62
N ILE A 346 -10.23 -5.45 18.58
CA ILE A 346 -9.49 -4.21 18.32
C ILE A 346 -8.10 -4.52 17.78
N ALA A 347 -7.39 -5.47 18.42
CA ALA A 347 -6.01 -5.82 18.09
C ALA A 347 -5.87 -6.38 16.66
N ILE A 348 -6.92 -7.04 16.14
CA ILE A 348 -6.93 -7.65 14.80
C ILE A 348 -7.54 -6.73 13.76
N SER A 349 -8.69 -6.11 14.06
CA SER A 349 -9.44 -5.37 13.04
C SER A 349 -8.74 -4.08 12.58
N ILE A 350 -7.97 -3.41 13.46
CA ILE A 350 -7.28 -2.16 13.09
C ILE A 350 -6.15 -2.42 12.07
N PRO A 351 -5.13 -3.28 12.35
CA PRO A 351 -4.11 -3.59 11.37
C PRO A 351 -4.67 -4.17 10.07
N LEU A 352 -5.70 -5.02 10.17
CA LEU A 352 -6.36 -5.61 9.02
C LEU A 352 -7.09 -4.56 8.17
N SER A 353 -7.69 -3.53 8.79
CA SER A 353 -8.33 -2.43 8.06
C SER A 353 -7.31 -1.60 7.28
N TYR A 354 -6.15 -1.30 7.86
CA TYR A 354 -5.07 -0.61 7.12
C TYR A 354 -4.53 -1.48 5.99
N PHE A 355 -4.30 -2.77 6.25
CA PHE A 355 -3.86 -3.70 5.21
C PHE A 355 -4.84 -3.79 4.04
N SER A 356 -6.14 -3.91 4.34
CA SER A 356 -7.20 -3.90 3.33
C SER A 356 -7.30 -2.57 2.59
N GLY A 357 -7.08 -1.45 3.28
CA GLY A 357 -7.03 -0.11 2.67
C GLY A 357 -5.84 0.07 1.72
N ILE A 358 -4.66 -0.43 2.08
CA ILE A 358 -3.48 -0.45 1.20
C ILE A 358 -3.76 -1.32 -0.03
N GLY A 359 -4.35 -2.51 0.15
CA GLY A 359 -4.77 -3.36 -0.97
C GLY A 359 -5.79 -2.68 -1.89
N ALA A 360 -6.78 -1.98 -1.33
CA ALA A 360 -7.75 -1.22 -2.11
C ALA A 360 -7.09 -0.06 -2.89
N SER A 361 -6.09 0.61 -2.30
CA SER A 361 -5.30 1.65 -2.98
C SER A 361 -4.49 1.07 -4.14
N SER A 362 -3.84 -0.07 -3.92
CA SER A 362 -3.04 -0.74 -4.96
C SER A 362 -3.88 -1.13 -6.19
N ARG A 363 -5.13 -1.58 -5.99
CA ARG A 363 -6.08 -1.85 -7.11
C ARG A 363 -6.35 -0.62 -7.97
N GLU A 364 -6.33 0.56 -7.38
CA GLU A 364 -6.55 1.83 -8.06
C GLU A 364 -5.27 2.39 -8.66
N GLY A 365 -4.17 1.62 -8.69
CA GLY A 365 -2.88 2.09 -9.17
C GLY A 365 -2.20 3.08 -8.22
N ILE A 366 -2.51 3.01 -6.92
CA ILE A 366 -1.97 3.89 -5.88
C ILE A 366 -1.17 3.05 -4.90
N LEU A 367 0.16 3.15 -4.94
CA LEU A 367 1.05 2.44 -4.03
C LEU A 367 1.32 3.28 -2.79
N VAL A 368 0.90 2.78 -1.64
CA VAL A 368 1.09 3.43 -0.35
C VAL A 368 2.17 2.68 0.43
N LYS A 369 3.27 3.31 0.77
CA LYS A 369 4.45 2.69 1.41
C LYS A 369 4.34 2.48 2.93
N GLY A 370 3.18 2.75 3.52
CA GLY A 370 2.97 2.55 4.95
C GLY A 370 1.55 2.79 5.41
N SER A 371 1.08 2.03 6.41
CA SER A 371 -0.23 2.27 7.02
C SER A 371 -0.32 3.66 7.66
N ASN A 372 0.81 4.18 8.20
CA ASN A 372 0.90 5.55 8.69
C ASN A 372 0.65 6.59 7.59
N TYR A 373 1.13 6.35 6.36
CA TYR A 373 0.89 7.25 5.24
C TYR A 373 -0.57 7.19 4.78
N LEU A 374 -1.16 5.98 4.70
CA LEU A 374 -2.60 5.85 4.41
C LEU A 374 -3.46 6.60 5.44
N ASP A 375 -3.08 6.55 6.72
CA ASP A 375 -3.78 7.30 7.78
C ASP A 375 -3.59 8.81 7.66
N SER A 376 -2.43 9.26 7.18
CA SER A 376 -2.08 10.68 7.02
C SER A 376 -2.87 11.36 5.90
N ILE A 377 -3.17 10.65 4.79
CA ILE A 377 -3.87 11.19 3.61
C ILE A 377 -5.18 11.89 3.98
N LYS A 378 -5.98 11.32 4.88
CA LYS A 378 -7.28 11.90 5.31
C LYS A 378 -7.16 13.25 6.01
N ASN A 379 -5.94 13.58 6.52
CA ASN A 379 -5.64 14.78 7.29
C ASN A 379 -4.95 15.85 6.45
N ILE A 380 -4.81 15.67 5.14
CA ILE A 380 -4.26 16.68 4.22
C ILE A 380 -5.14 17.93 4.31
N LYS A 381 -4.49 19.08 4.53
CA LYS A 381 -5.11 20.41 4.54
C LYS A 381 -4.46 21.36 3.55
N GLU A 382 -3.22 21.11 3.21
CA GLU A 382 -2.47 21.86 2.21
C GLU A 382 -1.78 20.89 1.28
N ILE A 383 -1.83 21.17 -0.02
CA ILE A 383 -1.19 20.37 -1.05
C ILE A 383 -0.48 21.29 -2.05
N ALA A 384 0.81 21.09 -2.20
CA ALA A 384 1.63 21.80 -3.17
C ALA A 384 1.92 20.89 -4.36
N PHE A 385 1.68 21.38 -5.55
CA PHE A 385 1.95 20.71 -6.81
C PHE A 385 3.16 21.33 -7.50
N ASP A 386 4.09 20.51 -7.96
CA ASP A 386 4.96 20.94 -9.05
C ASP A 386 4.12 21.13 -10.32
N LYS A 387 4.53 22.05 -11.19
CA LYS A 387 3.82 22.28 -12.44
C LYS A 387 4.17 21.20 -13.48
N THR A 388 5.46 21.10 -13.82
CA THR A 388 5.94 20.37 -15.00
C THR A 388 5.93 18.86 -14.76
N GLY A 389 5.29 18.10 -15.66
CA GLY A 389 5.16 16.65 -15.51
C GLY A 389 4.19 16.19 -14.39
N THR A 390 3.62 17.14 -13.62
CA THR A 390 2.68 16.87 -12.53
C THR A 390 1.29 17.41 -12.85
N ILE A 391 1.10 18.72 -12.89
CA ILE A 391 -0.15 19.36 -13.35
C ILE A 391 -0.24 19.27 -14.88
N THR A 392 0.91 19.37 -15.56
CA THR A 392 1.04 19.25 -17.00
C THR A 392 1.55 17.87 -17.39
N THR A 393 1.40 17.51 -18.66
CA THR A 393 1.89 16.22 -19.20
C THR A 393 3.41 16.17 -19.35
N GLY A 394 4.09 17.33 -19.32
CA GLY A 394 5.49 17.47 -19.73
C GLY A 394 5.69 17.38 -21.25
N GLU A 395 4.61 17.22 -22.02
CA GLU A 395 4.63 17.34 -23.47
C GLU A 395 4.35 18.79 -23.86
N PHE A 396 5.20 19.29 -24.74
CA PHE A 396 5.04 20.63 -25.28
C PHE A 396 4.20 20.61 -26.55
N TYR A 397 3.46 21.67 -26.83
CA TYR A 397 2.78 21.89 -28.10
C TYR A 397 2.95 23.34 -28.56
N ILE A 398 2.90 23.55 -29.87
CA ILE A 398 2.96 24.86 -30.47
C ILE A 398 1.56 25.49 -30.39
N SER A 399 1.40 26.50 -29.54
CA SER A 399 0.13 27.20 -29.35
C SER A 399 -0.11 28.27 -30.40
N LYS A 400 0.97 28.95 -30.85
CA LYS A 400 0.89 30.05 -31.82
C LYS A 400 2.15 30.15 -32.64
N ILE A 401 2.01 30.54 -33.90
CA ILE A 401 3.11 30.91 -34.80
C ILE A 401 2.94 32.38 -35.17
N ASN A 402 3.92 33.20 -34.79
CA ASN A 402 3.95 34.62 -35.12
C ASN A 402 4.87 34.82 -36.33
N ILE A 403 4.34 35.33 -37.43
CA ILE A 403 5.08 35.54 -38.68
C ILE A 403 5.48 37.02 -38.73
N HIS A 404 6.79 37.30 -38.74
CA HIS A 404 7.35 38.65 -38.80
C HIS A 404 7.74 39.06 -40.24
N ASN A 405 8.12 38.08 -41.08
CA ASN A 405 8.38 38.33 -42.49
C ASN A 405 7.29 37.67 -43.36
N LYS A 406 6.46 38.47 -44.02
CA LYS A 406 5.32 38.03 -44.85
C LYS A 406 5.72 37.29 -46.15
N GLU A 407 7.00 37.24 -46.49
CA GLU A 407 7.50 36.45 -47.64
C GLU A 407 7.45 34.94 -47.38
N TYR A 408 7.32 34.57 -46.10
CA TYR A 408 7.26 33.15 -45.70
C TYR A 408 5.85 32.78 -45.26
N THR A 409 5.34 31.70 -45.79
CA THR A 409 4.07 31.12 -45.36
C THR A 409 4.27 30.28 -44.10
N GLU A 410 3.20 30.05 -43.30
CA GLU A 410 3.23 29.23 -42.11
C GLU A 410 3.78 27.81 -42.41
N ASP A 411 3.33 27.18 -43.51
CA ASP A 411 3.84 25.86 -43.96
C ASP A 411 5.35 25.88 -44.19
N LYS A 412 5.88 26.97 -44.79
CA LYS A 412 7.32 27.07 -45.05
C LYS A 412 8.12 27.27 -43.78
N ILE A 413 7.60 28.08 -42.86
CA ILE A 413 8.19 28.29 -41.53
C ILE A 413 8.24 26.96 -40.78
N MET A 414 7.14 26.20 -40.73
CA MET A 414 7.08 24.92 -40.08
C MET A 414 7.99 23.87 -40.74
N GLU A 415 8.14 23.89 -42.06
CA GLU A 415 9.13 23.06 -42.77
C GLU A 415 10.56 23.33 -42.29
N ILE A 416 10.93 24.64 -42.15
CA ILE A 416 12.28 25.02 -41.70
C ILE A 416 12.50 24.62 -40.24
N PHE A 417 11.52 24.88 -39.36
CA PHE A 417 11.58 24.41 -37.98
C PHE A 417 11.75 22.87 -37.92
N ALA A 418 10.90 22.12 -38.63
CA ALA A 418 10.96 20.66 -38.64
C ALA A 418 12.29 20.14 -39.15
N LYS A 419 12.89 20.75 -40.19
CA LYS A 419 14.21 20.38 -40.70
C LYS A 419 15.31 20.55 -39.66
N GLY A 420 15.36 21.66 -38.96
CA GLY A 420 16.34 21.87 -37.88
C GLY A 420 16.12 20.95 -36.70
N GLU A 421 14.90 20.90 -36.19
CA GLU A 421 14.56 20.14 -35.00
C GLU A 421 14.59 18.61 -35.22
N SER A 422 14.49 18.12 -36.46
CA SER A 422 14.60 16.68 -36.76
C SER A 422 15.97 16.08 -36.43
N LEU A 423 16.99 16.91 -36.24
CA LEU A 423 18.35 16.51 -35.85
C LEU A 423 18.63 16.73 -34.36
N SER A 424 17.68 17.25 -33.60
CA SER A 424 17.78 17.48 -32.16
C SER A 424 16.97 16.46 -31.36
N ASN A 425 17.49 16.07 -30.19
CA ASN A 425 16.77 15.22 -29.25
C ASN A 425 16.00 16.03 -28.17
N HIS A 426 15.92 17.34 -28.31
CA HIS A 426 15.24 18.20 -27.35
C HIS A 426 13.73 17.93 -27.31
N PRO A 427 13.05 17.97 -26.13
CA PRO A 427 11.60 17.76 -26.05
C PRO A 427 10.77 18.66 -26.97
N ILE A 428 11.21 19.90 -27.20
CA ILE A 428 10.61 20.85 -28.14
C ILE A 428 10.65 20.32 -29.58
N ALA A 429 11.71 19.65 -29.97
CA ALA A 429 11.84 19.09 -31.30
C ALA A 429 10.71 18.11 -31.63
N LYS A 430 10.31 17.28 -30.65
CA LYS A 430 9.18 16.35 -30.80
C LYS A 430 7.87 17.07 -31.08
N SER A 431 7.61 18.20 -30.40
CA SER A 431 6.39 18.99 -30.62
C SER A 431 6.36 19.67 -31.99
N VAL A 432 7.51 20.16 -32.47
CA VAL A 432 7.63 20.73 -33.80
C VAL A 432 7.35 19.65 -34.87
N LEU A 433 7.96 18.47 -34.74
CA LEU A 433 7.77 17.37 -35.66
C LEU A 433 6.33 16.83 -35.64
N LYS A 434 5.71 16.74 -34.45
CA LYS A 434 4.30 16.34 -34.28
C LYS A 434 3.33 17.31 -34.97
N LYS A 435 3.59 18.62 -34.88
CA LYS A 435 2.81 19.67 -35.55
C LYS A 435 3.00 19.63 -37.07
N TYR A 436 4.23 19.43 -37.54
CA TYR A 436 4.55 19.39 -38.97
C TYR A 436 3.95 18.17 -39.67
N ASN A 437 3.93 17.01 -39.00
CA ASN A 437 3.27 15.75 -39.40
C ASN A 437 3.54 15.32 -40.87
N LYS A 438 4.73 15.61 -41.39
CA LYS A 438 5.19 15.19 -42.72
C LYS A 438 6.61 14.64 -42.61
N GLU A 439 7.03 13.77 -43.54
CA GLU A 439 8.40 13.26 -43.60
C GLU A 439 9.40 14.39 -43.84
N VAL A 440 10.48 14.39 -43.06
CA VAL A 440 11.54 15.40 -43.16
C VAL A 440 12.72 14.85 -43.90
N SER A 441 13.03 15.42 -45.05
CA SER A 441 14.26 15.10 -45.83
C SER A 441 15.45 15.89 -45.28
N HIS A 442 16.56 15.23 -45.02
CA HIS A 442 17.81 15.83 -44.51
C HIS A 442 18.80 16.22 -45.59
N ASN A 443 18.51 15.96 -46.90
CA ASN A 443 19.47 16.09 -48.01
C ASN A 443 20.01 17.49 -48.24
N ASP A 444 19.25 18.55 -47.81
CA ASP A 444 19.57 19.96 -48.00
C ASP A 444 20.15 20.65 -46.74
N ILE A 445 20.42 19.88 -45.66
CA ILE A 445 20.93 20.42 -44.42
C ILE A 445 22.44 20.23 -44.32
N LYS A 446 23.17 21.32 -44.05
CA LYS A 446 24.63 21.32 -43.83
C LYS A 446 24.98 22.08 -42.55
N ASP A 447 26.16 21.83 -42.03
CA ASP A 447 26.77 22.53 -40.92
C ASP A 447 25.87 22.61 -39.65
N PHE A 448 25.12 21.53 -39.38
CA PHE A 448 24.24 21.48 -38.20
C PHE A 448 25.05 21.54 -36.91
N LYS A 449 24.64 22.42 -36.02
CA LYS A 449 25.22 22.60 -34.68
C LYS A 449 24.15 22.86 -33.67
N GLU A 450 24.12 22.07 -32.61
CA GLU A 450 23.28 22.30 -31.43
C GLU A 450 24.11 22.98 -30.33
N VAL A 451 23.59 24.07 -29.76
CA VAL A 451 24.20 24.80 -28.66
C VAL A 451 23.33 24.67 -27.44
N SER A 452 23.80 23.86 -26.48
CA SER A 452 23.06 23.52 -25.27
C SER A 452 22.50 24.77 -24.56
N GLY A 453 21.18 24.75 -24.26
CA GLY A 453 20.47 25.83 -23.59
C GLY A 453 20.25 27.09 -24.42
N LYS A 454 20.63 27.10 -25.72
CA LYS A 454 20.48 28.27 -26.59
C LYS A 454 19.63 27.99 -27.83
N GLY A 455 19.89 26.90 -28.54
CA GLY A 455 19.20 26.54 -29.77
C GLY A 455 20.09 25.81 -30.78
N ILE A 456 19.65 25.79 -32.04
CA ILE A 456 20.31 25.11 -33.14
C ILE A 456 20.65 26.09 -34.27
N GLU A 457 21.73 25.86 -35.00
CA GLU A 457 22.07 26.54 -36.24
C GLU A 457 22.42 25.52 -37.33
N PHE A 458 22.06 25.83 -38.55
CA PHE A 458 22.35 25.02 -39.73
C PHE A 458 22.25 25.82 -41.01
N THR A 459 22.78 25.30 -42.10
CA THR A 459 22.67 25.86 -43.44
C THR A 459 21.62 25.09 -44.24
N TYR A 460 20.61 25.79 -44.75
CA TYR A 460 19.56 25.27 -45.61
C TYR A 460 19.48 26.03 -46.93
N LYS A 461 19.67 25.35 -48.05
CA LYS A 461 19.65 25.96 -49.41
C LYS A 461 20.51 27.22 -49.60
N LYS A 462 21.66 27.33 -48.96
CA LYS A 462 22.59 28.46 -48.86
C LYS A 462 22.24 29.52 -47.79
N ASP A 463 21.09 29.46 -47.17
CA ASP A 463 20.71 30.36 -46.09
C ASP A 463 21.19 29.84 -44.74
N LYS A 464 21.70 30.75 -43.91
CA LYS A 464 22.09 30.41 -42.55
C LYS A 464 20.87 30.56 -41.64
N ILE A 465 20.44 29.42 -41.06
CA ILE A 465 19.28 29.32 -40.21
C ILE A 465 19.74 29.26 -38.75
N LYS A 466 19.08 30.03 -37.87
CA LYS A 466 19.18 29.84 -36.41
C LYS A 466 17.79 29.72 -35.83
N ILE A 467 17.62 28.73 -34.94
CA ILE A 467 16.41 28.50 -34.19
C ILE A 467 16.79 28.43 -32.72
N GLY A 468 16.13 29.17 -31.85
CA GLY A 468 16.47 29.16 -30.44
C GLY A 468 15.91 30.33 -29.64
N ASN A 469 16.49 30.54 -28.45
CA ASN A 469 16.06 31.60 -27.56
C ASN A 469 16.39 33.02 -28.18
N PRO A 470 15.73 34.11 -27.70
CA PRO A 470 15.89 35.46 -28.27
C PRO A 470 17.35 35.90 -28.31
N LYS A 471 18.11 35.71 -27.25
CA LYS A 471 19.53 36.10 -27.16
C LYS A 471 20.40 35.40 -28.21
N TYR A 472 20.14 34.10 -28.46
CA TYR A 472 20.86 33.34 -29.47
C TYR A 472 20.54 33.78 -30.89
N CYS A 473 19.30 34.18 -31.12
CA CYS A 473 18.82 34.72 -32.38
C CYS A 473 19.14 36.24 -32.58
N GLY A 474 19.76 36.90 -31.60
CA GLY A 474 20.12 38.31 -31.68
C GLY A 474 18.94 39.27 -31.47
N ILE A 475 17.90 38.82 -30.80
CA ILE A 475 16.66 39.56 -30.53
C ILE A 475 16.73 40.16 -29.13
N LYS A 476 16.33 41.42 -29.00
CA LYS A 476 16.40 42.17 -27.72
C LYS A 476 15.19 41.95 -26.81
N GLU A 477 14.13 41.31 -27.29
CA GLU A 477 12.95 41.00 -26.49
C GLU A 477 13.24 39.87 -25.45
N GLU A 478 12.78 40.06 -24.23
CA GLU A 478 12.76 39.02 -23.22
C GLU A 478 11.45 38.24 -23.37
N SER A 479 11.50 37.19 -24.17
CA SER A 479 10.37 36.28 -24.38
C SER A 479 10.85 34.82 -24.23
N SER A 480 9.94 33.95 -23.87
CA SER A 480 10.21 32.51 -23.80
C SER A 480 9.85 31.76 -25.11
N ASN A 481 9.54 32.51 -26.18
CA ASN A 481 9.26 31.94 -27.50
C ASN A 481 10.55 31.46 -28.17
N ILE A 482 10.41 30.59 -29.12
CA ILE A 482 11.51 30.09 -29.95
C ILE A 482 11.49 30.81 -31.28
N TYR A 483 12.57 31.52 -31.53
CA TYR A 483 12.72 32.39 -32.68
C TYR A 483 13.42 31.65 -33.83
N LEU A 484 12.96 31.95 -35.05
CA LEU A 484 13.58 31.58 -36.31
C LEU A 484 14.18 32.80 -36.98
N THR A 485 15.48 32.78 -37.23
CA THR A 485 16.14 33.77 -38.06
C THR A 485 16.76 33.12 -39.28
N ILE A 486 16.69 33.84 -40.41
CA ILE A 486 17.32 33.48 -41.68
C ILE A 486 18.29 34.60 -42.05
N ASN A 487 19.56 34.27 -42.22
CA ASN A 487 20.63 35.23 -42.50
C ASN A 487 20.64 36.41 -41.49
N ASN A 488 20.44 36.11 -40.22
CA ASN A 488 20.32 37.04 -39.10
C ASN A 488 19.07 37.99 -39.14
N SER A 489 18.13 37.75 -40.06
CA SER A 489 16.86 38.48 -40.08
C SER A 489 15.77 37.68 -39.41
N LEU A 490 14.97 38.31 -38.55
CA LEU A 490 13.84 37.65 -37.87
C LEU A 490 12.74 37.31 -38.89
N VAL A 491 12.33 36.02 -38.90
CA VAL A 491 11.30 35.51 -39.81
C VAL A 491 10.03 35.15 -39.04
N ALA A 492 10.15 34.41 -37.97
CA ALA A 492 9.02 33.98 -37.16
C ALA A 492 9.46 33.62 -35.73
N ASP A 493 8.49 33.52 -34.86
CA ASP A 493 8.64 32.88 -33.58
C ASP A 493 7.47 31.93 -33.29
N ILE A 494 7.71 30.90 -32.52
CA ILE A 494 6.71 29.96 -32.06
C ILE A 494 6.54 30.05 -30.54
N GLU A 495 5.30 30.15 -30.12
CA GLU A 495 4.93 30.06 -28.71
C GLU A 495 4.72 28.59 -28.33
N ILE A 496 5.46 28.15 -27.34
CA ILE A 496 5.38 26.76 -26.84
C ILE A 496 4.74 26.76 -25.47
N LYS A 497 3.72 25.94 -25.34
CA LYS A 497 3.02 25.68 -24.07
C LYS A 497 3.15 24.26 -23.65
N ASP A 498 3.14 24.02 -22.36
CA ASP A 498 3.08 22.71 -21.72
C ASP A 498 1.59 22.31 -21.58
N GLU A 499 1.23 21.12 -21.98
CA GLU A 499 -0.16 20.66 -22.02
C GLU A 499 -0.66 20.34 -20.61
N ILE A 500 -1.73 21.00 -20.17
CA ILE A 500 -2.37 20.73 -18.87
C ILE A 500 -3.09 19.38 -18.96
N LYS A 501 -2.89 18.51 -17.97
CA LYS A 501 -3.59 17.23 -17.88
C LYS A 501 -5.11 17.42 -17.83
N SER A 502 -5.83 16.65 -18.61
CA SER A 502 -7.30 16.76 -18.73
C SER A 502 -8.04 16.67 -17.39
N THR A 503 -7.48 15.93 -16.44
CA THR A 503 -8.04 15.74 -15.09
C THR A 503 -7.65 16.83 -14.09
N ALA A 504 -6.68 17.72 -14.41
CA ALA A 504 -6.13 18.68 -13.47
C ALA A 504 -7.19 19.64 -12.91
N LYS A 505 -7.97 20.27 -13.80
CA LYS A 505 -8.99 21.27 -13.41
C LYS A 505 -10.04 20.68 -12.48
N GLU A 506 -10.55 19.49 -12.78
CA GLU A 506 -11.55 18.84 -11.97
C GLU A 506 -10.97 18.38 -10.62
N THR A 507 -9.74 17.84 -10.61
CA THR A 507 -9.07 17.41 -9.39
C THR A 507 -8.84 18.59 -8.44
N ILE A 508 -8.31 19.71 -8.95
CA ILE A 508 -8.08 20.91 -8.14
C ILE A 508 -9.39 21.45 -7.56
N LYS A 509 -10.46 21.47 -8.35
CA LYS A 509 -11.79 21.84 -7.86
C LYS A 509 -12.24 20.93 -6.72
N LYS A 510 -12.17 19.58 -6.89
CA LYS A 510 -12.54 18.61 -5.86
C LYS A 510 -11.71 18.78 -4.57
N LEU A 511 -10.40 19.07 -4.68
CA LEU A 511 -9.55 19.34 -3.52
C LEU A 511 -10.02 20.59 -2.75
N LYS A 512 -10.35 21.68 -3.45
CA LYS A 512 -10.90 22.89 -2.83
C LYS A 512 -12.27 22.63 -2.16
N ASP A 513 -13.14 21.86 -2.82
CA ASP A 513 -14.44 21.45 -2.25
C ASP A 513 -14.28 20.61 -0.97
N MET A 514 -13.11 19.95 -0.80
CA MET A 514 -12.74 19.24 0.43
C MET A 514 -12.06 20.15 1.48
N ASN A 515 -12.02 21.47 1.28
CA ASN A 515 -11.31 22.46 2.10
C ASN A 515 -9.81 22.15 2.23
N ILE A 516 -9.18 21.81 1.10
CA ILE A 516 -7.73 21.64 0.97
C ILE A 516 -7.19 22.82 0.19
N THR A 517 -6.23 23.55 0.78
CA THR A 517 -5.53 24.65 0.12
C THR A 517 -4.56 24.10 -0.91
N VAL A 518 -4.62 24.63 -2.12
CA VAL A 518 -3.78 24.19 -3.24
C VAL A 518 -2.75 25.25 -3.57
N HIS A 519 -1.46 24.84 -3.59
CA HIS A 519 -0.31 25.66 -3.99
C HIS A 519 0.26 25.14 -5.30
N MET A 520 0.77 26.00 -6.14
CA MET A 520 1.52 25.64 -7.35
C MET A 520 2.94 26.17 -7.29
N PHE A 521 3.93 25.30 -7.50
CA PHE A 521 5.35 25.64 -7.56
C PHE A 521 5.85 25.45 -8.99
N THR A 522 6.57 26.44 -9.52
CA THR A 522 7.12 26.36 -10.88
C THR A 522 8.39 27.20 -11.03
N GLY A 523 9.29 26.72 -11.87
CA GLY A 523 10.45 27.50 -12.35
C GLY A 523 10.13 28.47 -13.47
N ASP A 524 8.89 28.48 -13.98
CA ASP A 524 8.47 29.38 -15.07
C ASP A 524 8.40 30.85 -14.65
N THR A 525 8.33 31.70 -15.66
CA THR A 525 8.10 33.13 -15.45
C THR A 525 6.72 33.41 -14.86
N LYS A 526 6.56 34.58 -14.25
CA LYS A 526 5.32 35.01 -13.61
C LYS A 526 4.12 34.91 -14.56
N GLU A 527 4.27 35.41 -15.79
CA GLU A 527 3.20 35.47 -16.77
C GLU A 527 2.65 34.09 -17.12
N LYS A 528 3.54 33.10 -17.38
CA LYS A 528 3.15 31.72 -17.68
C LYS A 528 2.51 31.04 -16.49
N ALA A 529 3.04 31.25 -15.31
CA ALA A 529 2.51 30.69 -14.09
C ALA A 529 1.10 31.21 -13.77
N GLU A 530 0.88 32.53 -13.93
CA GLU A 530 -0.42 33.17 -13.72
C GLU A 530 -1.46 32.72 -14.77
N GLU A 531 -1.06 32.46 -16.01
CA GLU A 531 -1.97 31.95 -17.05
C GLU A 531 -2.56 30.59 -16.62
N ILE A 532 -1.70 29.65 -16.25
CA ILE A 532 -2.10 28.30 -15.81
C ILE A 532 -2.92 28.38 -14.52
N SER A 533 -2.51 29.23 -13.58
CA SER A 533 -3.22 29.36 -12.31
C SER A 533 -4.64 29.89 -12.47
N LYS A 534 -4.86 30.85 -13.38
CA LYS A 534 -6.20 31.36 -13.71
C LYS A 534 -7.07 30.29 -14.34
N GLU A 535 -6.50 29.50 -15.26
CA GLU A 535 -7.21 28.39 -15.91
C GLU A 535 -7.66 27.32 -14.92
N LEU A 536 -6.79 26.99 -13.95
CA LEU A 536 -7.01 25.99 -12.92
C LEU A 536 -7.65 26.55 -11.64
N ASN A 537 -7.81 27.89 -11.57
CA ASN A 537 -8.31 28.57 -10.38
C ASN A 537 -7.45 28.30 -9.13
N ILE A 538 -6.11 28.34 -9.24
CA ILE A 538 -5.19 28.21 -8.10
C ILE A 538 -4.84 29.63 -7.62
N GLU A 539 -4.98 29.89 -6.32
CA GLU A 539 -4.78 31.22 -5.76
C GLU A 539 -3.33 31.46 -5.33
N ASP A 540 -2.67 30.43 -4.79
CA ASP A 540 -1.27 30.54 -4.34
C ASP A 540 -0.32 29.92 -5.38
N VAL A 541 0.36 30.82 -6.09
CA VAL A 541 1.27 30.50 -7.20
C VAL A 541 2.65 31.07 -6.93
N ASN A 542 3.62 30.17 -6.90
CA ASN A 542 5.02 30.51 -6.67
C ASN A 542 5.83 30.23 -7.94
N TYR A 543 6.33 31.28 -8.56
CA TYR A 543 7.01 31.27 -9.87
C TYR A 543 8.50 31.56 -9.76
N SER A 544 9.23 31.32 -10.85
CA SER A 544 10.69 31.52 -10.95
C SER A 544 11.49 30.84 -9.84
N MET A 545 10.98 29.69 -9.36
CA MET A 545 11.57 28.93 -8.25
C MET A 545 12.71 28.04 -8.73
N LEU A 546 13.85 28.12 -8.08
CA LEU A 546 14.89 27.11 -8.13
C LEU A 546 14.53 25.93 -7.18
N PRO A 547 15.15 24.75 -7.30
CA PRO A 547 14.87 23.62 -6.41
C PRO A 547 14.98 23.95 -4.91
N ASN A 548 15.97 24.78 -4.53
CA ASN A 548 16.15 25.23 -3.15
C ASN A 548 15.02 26.18 -2.69
N ASP A 549 14.44 26.96 -3.61
CA ASP A 549 13.34 27.86 -3.27
C ASP A 549 12.06 27.07 -2.99
N LYS A 550 11.79 26.02 -3.78
CA LYS A 550 10.69 25.07 -3.54
C LYS A 550 10.81 24.44 -2.16
N TYR A 551 12.02 23.97 -1.81
CA TYR A 551 12.31 23.39 -0.51
C TYR A 551 12.02 24.36 0.64
N ASN A 552 12.60 25.57 0.59
CA ASN A 552 12.45 26.59 1.63
C ASN A 552 11.00 27.08 1.79
N TYR A 553 10.26 27.16 0.68
CA TYR A 553 8.86 27.60 0.72
C TYR A 553 7.96 26.50 1.32
N LEU A 554 8.16 25.25 0.95
CA LEU A 554 7.45 24.12 1.54
C LEU A 554 7.73 24.00 3.04
N GLU A 555 8.99 24.20 3.47
CA GLU A 555 9.38 24.21 4.88
C GLU A 555 8.63 25.29 5.67
N LYS A 556 8.44 26.49 5.09
CA LYS A 556 7.63 27.55 5.71
C LYS A 556 6.17 27.14 5.88
N ILE A 557 5.56 26.49 4.88
CA ILE A 557 4.19 25.98 4.97
C ILE A 557 4.10 24.94 6.10
N ILE A 558 5.04 23.99 6.14
CA ILE A 558 5.06 22.92 7.16
C ILE A 558 5.23 23.51 8.57
N THR A 559 6.08 24.52 8.72
CA THR A 559 6.33 25.15 10.03
C THR A 559 5.10 25.92 10.54
N ASN A 560 4.32 26.52 9.65
CA ASN A 560 3.15 27.35 9.99
C ASN A 560 1.83 26.57 10.05
N LYS A 561 1.83 25.28 9.74
CA LYS A 561 0.61 24.47 9.72
C LYS A 561 0.00 24.28 11.11
N LYS A 562 -1.31 24.05 11.17
CA LYS A 562 -1.99 23.67 12.41
C LYS A 562 -1.57 22.29 12.88
N GLU A 563 -1.46 22.10 14.18
CA GLU A 563 -1.15 20.80 14.76
C GLU A 563 -2.16 19.72 14.32
N GLY A 564 -1.65 18.55 13.93
CA GLY A 564 -2.46 17.43 13.45
C GLY A 564 -2.87 17.52 11.96
N THR A 565 -2.52 18.61 11.25
CA THR A 565 -2.72 18.70 9.79
C THR A 565 -1.50 18.21 9.03
N ILE A 566 -1.72 17.80 7.77
CA ILE A 566 -0.71 17.25 6.85
C ILE A 566 -0.55 18.21 5.67
N VAL A 567 0.69 18.54 5.35
CA VAL A 567 1.10 19.22 4.13
C VAL A 567 1.63 18.18 3.16
N ALA A 568 0.98 18.05 2.00
CA ALA A 568 1.42 17.12 0.96
C ALA A 568 2.17 17.89 -0.14
N PHE A 569 3.14 17.23 -0.78
CA PHE A 569 3.77 17.70 -2.00
C PHE A 569 3.61 16.65 -3.10
N VAL A 570 3.25 17.10 -4.30
CA VAL A 570 3.07 16.25 -5.48
C VAL A 570 4.05 16.66 -6.55
N GLY A 571 4.88 15.72 -7.01
CA GLY A 571 5.91 15.97 -8.02
C GLY A 571 6.21 14.73 -8.88
N ASP A 572 7.07 14.88 -9.90
CA ASP A 572 7.51 13.78 -10.77
C ASP A 572 8.61 12.88 -10.13
N GLY A 573 9.20 13.34 -9.04
CA GLY A 573 10.21 12.63 -8.27
C GLY A 573 11.64 12.63 -8.84
N ILE A 574 11.86 13.17 -10.03
CA ILE A 574 13.20 13.21 -10.63
C ILE A 574 13.97 14.41 -10.07
N ASN A 575 13.38 15.59 -10.18
CA ASN A 575 14.00 16.86 -9.76
C ASN A 575 13.61 17.27 -8.33
N ASP A 576 12.47 16.81 -7.87
CA ASP A 576 11.84 17.22 -6.62
C ASP A 576 12.04 16.23 -5.45
N ALA A 577 12.93 15.24 -5.58
CA ALA A 577 13.18 14.25 -4.54
C ALA A 577 13.47 14.85 -3.14
N PRO A 578 14.24 15.94 -2.98
CA PRO A 578 14.43 16.58 -1.69
C PRO A 578 13.14 17.20 -1.12
N VAL A 579 12.30 17.78 -1.99
CA VAL A 579 11.03 18.42 -1.61
C VAL A 579 9.99 17.37 -1.21
N LEU A 580 9.93 16.24 -1.95
CA LEU A 580 9.10 15.09 -1.63
C LEU A 580 9.43 14.49 -0.25
N LYS A 581 10.74 14.39 0.07
CA LYS A 581 11.19 13.90 1.39
C LYS A 581 10.93 14.88 2.53
N LEU A 582 10.91 16.18 2.27
CA LEU A 582 10.63 17.21 3.27
C LEU A 582 9.16 17.24 3.65
N ALA A 583 8.25 17.03 2.68
CA ALA A 583 6.81 17.03 2.91
C ALA A 583 6.40 16.07 4.02
N ASP A 584 5.31 16.39 4.75
CA ASP A 584 4.71 15.42 5.67
C ASP A 584 4.21 14.18 4.92
N LEU A 585 3.85 14.36 3.63
CA LEU A 585 3.43 13.32 2.72
C LEU A 585 3.90 13.63 1.29
N GLY A 586 4.91 12.92 0.83
CA GLY A 586 5.41 13.01 -0.54
C GLY A 586 4.62 12.09 -1.48
N ILE A 587 4.07 12.64 -2.56
CA ILE A 587 3.32 11.89 -3.58
C ILE A 587 4.04 12.03 -4.91
N SER A 588 4.50 10.93 -5.50
CA SER A 588 5.06 10.95 -6.86
C SER A 588 4.04 10.53 -7.89
N MET A 589 4.09 11.21 -9.06
CA MET A 589 3.22 10.98 -10.21
C MET A 589 3.98 10.25 -11.31
N GLY A 590 3.29 9.31 -11.95
CA GLY A 590 3.68 8.70 -13.22
C GLY A 590 4.99 7.91 -13.23
N HIS A 591 5.18 7.19 -14.34
CA HIS A 591 6.40 6.50 -14.75
C HIS A 591 7.06 5.59 -13.69
N LEU A 592 6.62 4.36 -13.62
CA LEU A 592 7.25 3.22 -12.93
C LEU A 592 8.74 2.97 -13.31
N GLY A 593 9.39 3.97 -13.93
CA GLY A 593 10.73 3.87 -14.51
C GLY A 593 11.84 4.55 -13.73
N THR A 594 11.55 5.38 -12.74
CA THR A 594 12.60 6.06 -11.96
C THR A 594 12.61 5.59 -10.51
N ASP A 595 13.57 4.72 -10.19
CA ASP A 595 13.79 4.22 -8.82
C ASP A 595 13.91 5.39 -7.81
N SER A 596 14.46 6.53 -8.24
CA SER A 596 14.61 7.73 -7.41
C SER A 596 13.27 8.33 -6.96
N ALA A 597 12.26 8.41 -7.83
CA ALA A 597 10.93 8.92 -7.49
C ALA A 597 10.22 7.98 -6.51
N ILE A 598 10.28 6.67 -6.81
CA ILE A 598 9.74 5.65 -5.92
C ILE A 598 10.43 5.75 -4.56
N GLU A 599 11.75 5.88 -4.48
CA GLU A 599 12.48 5.92 -3.20
C GLU A 599 12.19 7.19 -2.39
N ALA A 600 12.02 8.34 -3.06
CA ALA A 600 11.83 9.63 -2.40
C ALA A 600 10.42 9.87 -1.86
N SER A 601 9.38 9.25 -2.44
CA SER A 601 7.97 9.49 -2.08
C SER A 601 7.43 8.50 -1.05
N ASP A 602 6.32 8.84 -0.42
CA ASP A 602 5.56 7.98 0.51
C ASP A 602 4.40 7.27 -0.19
N ILE A 603 3.90 7.90 -1.27
CA ILE A 603 2.84 7.40 -2.13
C ILE A 603 3.31 7.53 -3.57
N VAL A 604 3.02 6.51 -4.39
CA VAL A 604 3.29 6.53 -5.83
C VAL A 604 1.97 6.32 -6.56
N ILE A 605 1.62 7.25 -7.43
CA ILE A 605 0.51 7.11 -8.37
C ILE A 605 1.08 6.56 -9.67
N MET A 606 0.68 5.34 -10.04
CA MET A 606 1.30 4.57 -11.11
C MET A 606 0.95 5.06 -12.52
N ASN A 607 -0.19 5.70 -12.65
CA ASN A 607 -0.62 6.37 -13.87
C ASN A 607 -0.49 7.89 -13.70
N ASP A 608 -0.58 8.61 -14.80
CA ASP A 608 -0.43 10.08 -14.81
C ASP A 608 -1.73 10.83 -14.47
N ASN A 609 -2.69 10.15 -13.83
CA ASN A 609 -4.00 10.70 -13.53
C ASN A 609 -4.06 11.34 -12.14
N LEU A 610 -4.19 12.67 -12.08
CA LEU A 610 -4.30 13.44 -10.83
C LEU A 610 -5.53 13.09 -10.00
N ASP A 611 -6.62 12.60 -10.60
CA ASP A 611 -7.85 12.22 -9.89
C ASP A 611 -7.62 11.07 -8.89
N LYS A 612 -6.55 10.30 -9.07
CA LYS A 612 -6.13 9.25 -8.12
C LYS A 612 -5.76 9.81 -6.74
N ILE A 613 -5.40 11.09 -6.62
CA ILE A 613 -5.21 11.76 -5.33
C ILE A 613 -6.53 11.82 -4.57
N ILE A 614 -7.63 12.17 -5.25
CA ILE A 614 -8.99 12.18 -4.66
C ILE A 614 -9.39 10.76 -4.25
N THR A 615 -9.10 9.78 -5.10
CA THR A 615 -9.34 8.36 -4.80
C THR A 615 -8.59 7.91 -3.55
N ALA A 616 -7.32 8.28 -3.41
CA ALA A 616 -6.50 8.00 -2.22
C ALA A 616 -7.12 8.61 -0.95
N ILE A 617 -7.55 9.89 -1.01
CA ILE A 617 -8.21 10.58 0.10
C ILE A 617 -9.50 9.84 0.51
N ASN A 618 -10.31 9.42 -0.45
CA ASN A 618 -11.57 8.71 -0.19
C ASN A 618 -11.33 7.33 0.43
N ILE A 619 -10.35 6.57 -0.06
CA ILE A 619 -9.97 5.27 0.53
C ILE A 619 -9.47 5.47 1.97
N SER A 620 -8.64 6.45 2.23
CA SER A 620 -8.13 6.78 3.56
C SER A 620 -9.27 7.15 4.52
N LYS A 621 -10.19 8.02 4.11
CA LYS A 621 -11.37 8.40 4.90
C LYS A 621 -12.26 7.19 5.19
N LYS A 622 -12.52 6.34 4.18
CA LYS A 622 -13.32 5.11 4.34
C LYS A 622 -12.64 4.13 5.31
N THR A 623 -11.32 3.96 5.21
CA THR A 623 -10.54 3.12 6.13
C THR A 623 -10.65 3.64 7.56
N GLY A 624 -10.44 4.92 7.79
CA GLY A 624 -10.59 5.55 9.11
C GLY A 624 -12.00 5.41 9.67
N LYS A 625 -13.05 5.56 8.84
CA LYS A 625 -14.45 5.38 9.26
C LYS A 625 -14.72 3.94 9.71
N ILE A 626 -14.22 2.94 8.98
CA ILE A 626 -14.39 1.52 9.34
C ILE A 626 -13.65 1.20 10.63
N ILE A 627 -12.43 1.71 10.80
CA ILE A 627 -11.67 1.55 12.06
C ILE A 627 -12.45 2.13 13.24
N ASN A 628 -12.98 3.34 13.11
CA ASN A 628 -13.76 3.97 14.17
C ASN A 628 -15.06 3.19 14.47
N GLN A 629 -15.76 2.70 13.45
CA GLN A 629 -16.93 1.83 13.63
C GLN A 629 -16.57 0.57 14.42
N ASN A 630 -15.50 -0.13 14.02
CA ASN A 630 -15.05 -1.33 14.72
C ASN A 630 -14.66 -1.04 16.17
N LEU A 631 -13.95 0.07 16.41
CA LEU A 631 -13.53 0.46 17.74
C LEU A 631 -14.72 0.76 18.67
N ILE A 632 -15.65 1.60 18.20
CA ILE A 632 -16.84 1.98 18.96
C ILE A 632 -17.70 0.74 19.23
N PHE A 633 -17.92 -0.11 18.22
CA PHE A 633 -18.71 -1.33 18.35
C PHE A 633 -18.08 -2.31 19.34
N ALA A 634 -16.77 -2.58 19.20
CA ALA A 634 -16.06 -3.52 20.08
C ALA A 634 -16.04 -3.03 21.55
N ILE A 635 -15.74 -1.76 21.78
CA ILE A 635 -15.75 -1.20 23.14
C ILE A 635 -17.17 -1.17 23.72
N GLY A 636 -18.16 -0.73 22.92
CA GLY A 636 -19.55 -0.62 23.35
C GLY A 636 -20.15 -1.95 23.80
N ILE A 637 -19.99 -3.01 23.00
CA ILE A 637 -20.49 -4.35 23.35
C ILE A 637 -19.77 -4.89 24.59
N LYS A 638 -18.44 -4.70 24.69
CA LYS A 638 -17.67 -5.18 25.86
C LYS A 638 -18.11 -4.47 27.16
N LEU A 639 -18.32 -3.18 27.11
CA LEU A 639 -18.83 -2.43 28.27
C LEU A 639 -20.25 -2.88 28.64
N LEU A 640 -21.11 -3.08 27.66
CA LEU A 640 -22.46 -3.58 27.90
C LEU A 640 -22.44 -4.94 28.59
N VAL A 641 -21.70 -5.93 28.06
CA VAL A 641 -21.64 -7.26 28.64
C VAL A 641 -20.97 -7.23 30.03
N LEU A 642 -19.94 -6.42 30.23
CA LEU A 642 -19.34 -6.20 31.55
C LEU A 642 -20.37 -5.71 32.58
N ILE A 643 -21.19 -4.71 32.24
CA ILE A 643 -22.25 -4.19 33.10
C ILE A 643 -23.28 -5.29 33.38
N LEU A 644 -23.73 -6.02 32.37
CA LEU A 644 -24.70 -7.12 32.52
C LEU A 644 -24.14 -8.25 33.42
N THR A 645 -22.85 -8.55 33.34
CA THR A 645 -22.17 -9.51 34.22
C THR A 645 -22.16 -9.05 35.67
N LEU A 646 -21.84 -7.79 35.92
CA LEU A 646 -21.86 -7.22 37.27
C LEU A 646 -23.27 -7.22 37.86
N LEU A 647 -24.29 -6.95 37.04
CA LEU A 647 -25.70 -7.02 37.44
C LEU A 647 -26.21 -8.47 37.61
N GLY A 648 -25.44 -9.48 37.24
CA GLY A 648 -25.83 -10.88 37.38
C GLY A 648 -26.81 -11.37 36.29
N VAL A 649 -26.93 -10.64 35.17
CA VAL A 649 -27.82 -10.98 34.06
C VAL A 649 -27.12 -11.78 33.00
N SER A 650 -25.79 -11.59 32.80
CA SER A 650 -25.00 -12.26 31.78
C SER A 650 -24.26 -13.47 32.31
N THR A 651 -24.21 -14.52 31.52
CA THR A 651 -23.47 -15.77 31.75
C THR A 651 -22.10 -15.74 31.05
N MET A 652 -21.23 -16.69 31.40
CA MET A 652 -19.92 -16.85 30.77
C MET A 652 -20.04 -17.19 29.28
N LEU A 653 -21.09 -17.93 28.90
CA LEU A 653 -21.39 -18.30 27.53
C LEU A 653 -21.65 -17.05 26.66
N GLU A 654 -22.49 -16.13 27.12
CA GLU A 654 -22.80 -14.88 26.42
C GLU A 654 -21.57 -14.00 26.30
N ALA A 655 -20.70 -14.02 27.31
CA ALA A 655 -19.43 -13.30 27.30
C ALA A 655 -18.50 -13.77 26.17
N VAL A 656 -18.32 -15.09 26.01
CA VAL A 656 -17.50 -15.66 24.93
C VAL A 656 -18.12 -15.39 23.57
N PHE A 657 -19.43 -15.60 23.45
CA PHE A 657 -20.15 -15.34 22.20
C PHE A 657 -20.03 -13.87 21.78
N ALA A 658 -20.14 -12.94 22.71
CA ALA A 658 -19.96 -11.51 22.44
C ALA A 658 -18.53 -11.21 21.99
N ASP A 659 -17.48 -11.75 22.63
CA ASP A 659 -16.09 -11.49 22.26
C ASP A 659 -15.76 -12.02 20.85
N VAL A 660 -16.08 -13.28 20.61
CA VAL A 660 -15.85 -13.94 19.29
C VAL A 660 -16.72 -13.31 18.21
N GLY A 661 -18.01 -13.12 18.48
CA GLY A 661 -18.95 -12.56 17.51
C GLY A 661 -18.59 -11.14 17.10
N VAL A 662 -18.21 -10.31 18.06
CA VAL A 662 -17.74 -8.94 17.77
C VAL A 662 -16.47 -8.96 16.94
N THR A 663 -15.52 -9.85 17.24
CA THR A 663 -14.28 -9.98 16.46
C THR A 663 -14.58 -10.33 15.00
N VAL A 664 -15.40 -11.35 14.76
CA VAL A 664 -15.80 -11.77 13.41
C VAL A 664 -16.54 -10.64 12.67
N LEU A 665 -17.48 -9.96 13.33
CA LEU A 665 -18.22 -8.84 12.72
C LEU A 665 -17.30 -7.66 12.36
N CYS A 666 -16.33 -7.33 13.20
CA CYS A 666 -15.33 -6.30 12.91
C CYS A 666 -14.47 -6.67 11.69
N ILE A 667 -14.06 -7.94 11.58
CA ILE A 667 -13.31 -8.42 10.41
C ILE A 667 -14.17 -8.37 9.14
N LEU A 668 -15.42 -8.81 9.21
CA LEU A 668 -16.37 -8.73 8.08
C LEU A 668 -16.62 -7.27 7.65
N ASN A 669 -16.74 -6.34 8.62
CA ASN A 669 -16.84 -4.92 8.30
C ASN A 669 -15.59 -4.39 7.57
N THR A 670 -14.42 -4.88 7.95
CA THR A 670 -13.14 -4.53 7.27
C THR A 670 -13.11 -4.98 5.81
N LEU A 671 -13.68 -6.15 5.48
CA LEU A 671 -13.75 -6.64 4.10
C LEU A 671 -14.53 -5.72 3.15
N ARG A 672 -15.34 -4.79 3.67
CA ARG A 672 -16.01 -3.76 2.86
C ARG A 672 -15.04 -2.80 2.16
N LEU A 673 -13.80 -2.71 2.62
CA LEU A 673 -12.74 -1.95 1.93
C LEU A 673 -12.35 -2.59 0.60
N LEU A 674 -12.41 -3.92 0.53
CA LEU A 674 -12.02 -4.69 -0.65
C LEU A 674 -13.14 -4.84 -1.68
N LYS A 675 -14.39 -4.48 -1.35
CA LYS A 675 -15.48 -4.45 -2.33
C LYS A 675 -15.30 -3.24 -3.25
N ASN A 676 -15.32 -3.50 -4.57
CA ASN A 676 -15.32 -2.44 -5.57
C ASN A 676 -16.50 -1.50 -5.29
N ASN A 677 -16.22 -0.22 -5.09
CA ASN A 677 -17.24 0.82 -5.24
C ASN A 677 -17.41 1.03 -6.76
N LYS A 678 -18.26 0.25 -7.39
CA LYS A 678 -18.84 0.62 -8.69
C LYS A 678 -19.89 1.67 -8.47
#